data_a4ff7f3304c641ca9c3c54d6c48bc9d8
#
_entry.id   a4ff7f3304c641ca9c3c54d6c48bc9d8
#
_cell.length_a   1.000
_cell.length_b   1.000
_cell.length_c   1.000
_cell.angle_alpha   90.00
_cell.angle_beta   90.00
_cell.angle_gamma   90.00
#
_symmetry.space_group_name_H-M   'P 1'
#
loop_
_entity.id
_entity.type
_entity.pdbx_description
1 polymer ?
#
loop_
_entity_poly.entity_id
_entity_poly.type
_entity_poly.pdbx_seq_one_letter_code
_entity_poly.pdbx_strand_id
1 'polypeptide(L)'
;METRKSILFRVYIGFFLVCLFGAAILFRIGHIQFVEGEMWKQRADSMMLEYVNIEAARGNIYSADSMLLAFSVPIYELRLDTRAGGVTDELFNDKIDSISNGLARIFNDRTATEYREDLVNARAAKERYHLIRRGVNYLELQQVRQLPVFRMGKYKGGLMVEQQNRRDLTYRELAKRTIGTPRDAKPVGIEAAFNEELKGVSGRRLMQKIAGNTWKPVNDRDEIEPRDGNDIITTIDLNIQDVASSSLEKHLRMHNADKGCAVLMEVATGDIKAISNLTKMEDGSYREVYNYAIAEATYPGSTFKLASMLAVIDDGFADTSDYVFVGNGSTFYYGKEVKDAHPPASPRMTVKEVFENSSNVGTTRLVYQYYAKDPERFIRKVYSFGLGNKLGLQIAGEAQPRIKHKDEDGWSAISLPWISYGYETALTPLQILAFYNAVANNGRMVRPKFVREIRHSGQLIESFRTEVIRDSIASPAAISKVRKMMEGVVEHGTGSVLNKSPYRIAGKTGTAQLQAKRMQDGTVRMTYQASFAGYFPADRPKYSCIVVVYAPSNDVYYGGTVAAPVFKDIADKVYSTRLDLQVDPLKKDSTAVLPLPLAKAGYRQDVQHVLKTLSLPYAYPENATWVSSATDERLVKLTPRPNKPGTAPNVMGMGLRDALFVLENEGLNVSVAGKGKVTGQSIKAGSAIRKGDAIKLVLNQ
;
A
#
# COMPACT_ATOMS: atom_id res chain seq x y z
N MET A 1 109.17 -4.40 -27.94
CA MET A 1 108.16 -5.42 -28.28
C MET A 1 107.20 -5.74 -27.15
N GLU A 2 107.54 -5.63 -25.87
CA GLU A 2 106.77 -5.99 -24.71
C GLU A 2 105.59 -5.04 -24.47
N THR A 3 105.75 -3.73 -24.61
CA THR A 3 104.70 -2.75 -24.40
C THR A 3 103.52 -2.92 -25.36
N ARG A 4 103.81 -3.31 -26.62
CA ARG A 4 102.75 -3.55 -27.61
C ARG A 4 101.96 -4.82 -27.31
N LYS A 5 102.53 -5.85 -26.78
CA LYS A 5 101.89 -7.10 -26.35
C LYS A 5 100.97 -6.85 -25.13
N SER A 6 101.44 -6.04 -24.17
CA SER A 6 100.71 -5.68 -23.01
C SER A 6 99.45 -4.81 -23.34
N ILE A 7 99.58 -3.87 -24.29
CA ILE A 7 98.42 -3.06 -24.73
C ILE A 7 97.39 -3.93 -25.50
N LEU A 8 97.87 -4.79 -26.41
CA LEU A 8 97.02 -5.72 -27.15
C LEU A 8 96.27 -6.68 -26.22
N PHE A 9 96.92 -7.19 -25.18
CA PHE A 9 96.36 -8.07 -24.19
C PHE A 9 95.21 -7.35 -23.40
N ARG A 10 95.42 -6.09 -23.00
CA ARG A 10 94.39 -5.28 -22.34
C ARG A 10 93.19 -4.99 -23.29
N VAL A 11 93.44 -4.73 -24.57
CA VAL A 11 92.39 -4.54 -25.54
C VAL A 11 91.59 -5.83 -25.78
N TYR A 12 92.28 -6.99 -25.86
CA TYR A 12 91.58 -8.27 -25.96
C TYR A 12 90.78 -8.61 -24.72
N ILE A 13 91.29 -8.29 -23.52
CA ILE A 13 90.47 -8.44 -22.29
C ILE A 13 89.26 -7.53 -22.33
N GLY A 14 89.40 -6.25 -22.70
CA GLY A 14 88.27 -5.33 -22.85
C GLY A 14 87.26 -5.83 -23.91
N PHE A 15 87.77 -6.30 -25.07
CA PHE A 15 86.92 -6.87 -26.12
C PHE A 15 86.14 -8.15 -25.58
N PHE A 16 86.88 -9.03 -24.90
CA PHE A 16 86.26 -10.24 -24.33
C PHE A 16 85.22 -9.91 -23.29
N LEU A 17 85.40 -8.90 -22.41
CA LEU A 17 84.44 -8.46 -21.46
C LEU A 17 83.18 -7.88 -22.14
N VAL A 18 83.33 -7.12 -23.20
CA VAL A 18 82.21 -6.59 -24.01
C VAL A 18 81.43 -7.74 -24.67
N CYS A 19 82.14 -8.72 -25.24
CA CYS A 19 81.50 -9.92 -25.82
C CYS A 19 80.80 -10.76 -24.80
N LEU A 20 81.33 -10.93 -23.60
CA LEU A 20 80.75 -11.67 -22.50
C LEU A 20 79.49 -10.94 -21.96
N PHE A 21 79.57 -9.61 -21.86
CA PHE A 21 78.41 -8.78 -21.52
C PHE A 21 77.29 -8.88 -22.58
N GLY A 22 77.69 -8.82 -23.89
CA GLY A 22 76.72 -9.03 -24.98
C GLY A 22 76.05 -10.42 -24.95
N ALA A 23 76.88 -11.46 -24.70
CA ALA A 23 76.36 -12.82 -24.54
C ALA A 23 75.38 -12.97 -23.32
N ALA A 24 75.75 -12.30 -22.21
CA ALA A 24 74.82 -12.29 -21.01
C ALA A 24 73.51 -11.61 -21.33
N ILE A 25 73.48 -10.52 -22.06
CA ILE A 25 72.29 -9.84 -22.54
C ILE A 25 71.43 -10.77 -23.41
N LEU A 26 72.06 -11.41 -24.41
CA LEU A 26 71.34 -12.35 -25.28
C LEU A 26 70.78 -13.55 -24.54
N PHE A 27 71.59 -14.08 -23.61
CA PHE A 27 71.12 -15.15 -22.72
C PHE A 27 69.92 -14.70 -21.90
N ARG A 28 69.97 -13.49 -21.30
CA ARG A 28 68.88 -12.95 -20.54
C ARG A 28 67.60 -12.69 -21.37
N ILE A 29 67.75 -12.18 -22.55
CA ILE A 29 66.63 -12.02 -23.51
C ILE A 29 66.02 -13.38 -23.84
N GLY A 30 66.82 -14.38 -24.17
CA GLY A 30 66.33 -15.72 -24.42
C GLY A 30 65.61 -16.33 -23.19
N HIS A 31 66.24 -16.16 -22.05
CA HIS A 31 65.60 -16.63 -20.80
C HIS A 31 64.23 -15.97 -20.55
N ILE A 32 64.13 -14.64 -20.70
CA ILE A 32 62.86 -13.92 -20.57
C ILE A 32 61.85 -14.40 -21.63
N GLN A 33 62.27 -14.62 -22.85
CA GLN A 33 61.40 -14.98 -23.97
C GLN A 33 60.90 -16.44 -23.91
N PHE A 34 61.76 -17.39 -23.56
CA PHE A 34 61.44 -18.82 -23.62
C PHE A 34 61.14 -19.47 -22.28
N VAL A 35 61.63 -18.92 -21.15
CA VAL A 35 61.43 -19.47 -19.82
C VAL A 35 60.39 -18.66 -19.01
N GLU A 36 60.54 -17.33 -19.04
CA GLU A 36 59.61 -16.45 -18.28
C GLU A 36 58.46 -15.94 -19.16
N GLY A 37 58.44 -16.20 -20.46
CA GLY A 37 57.50 -15.61 -21.41
C GLY A 37 56.05 -15.89 -21.10
N GLU A 38 55.74 -17.13 -20.70
CA GLU A 38 54.36 -17.54 -20.29
C GLU A 38 53.91 -16.79 -19.03
N MET A 39 54.77 -16.66 -18.05
CA MET A 39 54.48 -15.91 -16.82
C MET A 39 54.25 -14.42 -17.10
N TRP A 40 55.06 -13.82 -17.99
CA TRP A 40 54.88 -12.40 -18.38
C TRP A 40 53.61 -12.18 -19.21
N LYS A 41 53.24 -13.14 -20.09
CA LYS A 41 51.97 -13.11 -20.82
C LYS A 41 50.77 -13.18 -19.86
N GLN A 42 50.77 -14.14 -18.95
CA GLN A 42 49.68 -14.26 -17.95
C GLN A 42 49.58 -13.01 -17.07
N ARG A 43 50.70 -12.41 -16.72
CA ARG A 43 50.73 -11.16 -15.94
C ARG A 43 50.25 -9.96 -16.78
N ALA A 44 50.57 -9.91 -18.07
CA ALA A 44 50.05 -8.90 -18.98
C ALA A 44 48.53 -9.07 -19.20
N ASP A 45 48.07 -10.30 -19.41
CA ASP A 45 46.64 -10.61 -19.57
C ASP A 45 45.84 -10.27 -18.29
N SER A 46 46.37 -10.58 -17.10
CA SER A 46 45.73 -10.21 -15.85
C SER A 46 45.69 -8.69 -15.60
N MET A 47 46.59 -7.91 -16.16
CA MET A 47 46.59 -6.45 -16.11
C MET A 47 45.73 -5.79 -17.21
N MET A 48 45.38 -6.55 -18.26
CA MET A 48 44.61 -6.07 -19.41
C MET A 48 43.14 -6.48 -19.37
N LEU A 49 42.77 -7.45 -18.54
CA LEU A 49 41.42 -7.97 -18.43
C LEU A 49 40.86 -7.69 -17.02
N GLU A 50 39.70 -7.12 -16.96
CA GLU A 50 39.00 -6.84 -15.70
C GLU A 50 37.50 -7.16 -15.85
N TYR A 51 36.91 -7.88 -14.88
CA TYR A 51 35.49 -8.07 -14.80
C TYR A 51 34.86 -6.85 -14.15
N VAL A 52 34.00 -6.16 -14.91
CA VAL A 52 33.19 -5.05 -14.41
C VAL A 52 31.81 -5.57 -14.08
N ASN A 53 31.36 -5.31 -12.87
CA ASN A 53 29.98 -5.61 -12.47
C ASN A 53 29.03 -4.64 -13.15
N ILE A 54 27.97 -5.18 -13.74
CA ILE A 54 26.85 -4.41 -14.30
C ILE A 54 25.70 -4.54 -13.28
N GLU A 55 25.35 -3.43 -12.63
CA GLU A 55 24.24 -3.44 -11.66
C GLU A 55 22.91 -3.74 -12.37
N ALA A 56 22.15 -4.66 -11.79
CA ALA A 56 20.77 -4.90 -12.18
C ALA A 56 19.89 -3.70 -11.81
N ALA A 57 18.85 -3.46 -12.58
CA ALA A 57 17.82 -2.50 -12.19
C ALA A 57 16.98 -3.11 -11.04
N ARG A 58 16.82 -2.33 -9.96
CA ARG A 58 15.98 -2.74 -8.84
C ARG A 58 14.50 -2.65 -9.23
N GLY A 59 13.72 -3.71 -9.01
CA GLY A 59 12.30 -3.79 -9.31
C GLY A 59 11.47 -2.69 -8.66
N ASN A 60 10.34 -2.40 -9.23
CA ASN A 60 9.44 -1.33 -8.76
C ASN A 60 8.45 -1.83 -7.70
N ILE A 61 7.88 -0.90 -6.94
CA ILE A 61 6.79 -1.18 -6.01
C ILE A 61 5.56 -0.42 -6.49
N TYR A 62 4.45 -1.15 -6.68
CA TYR A 62 3.18 -0.64 -7.15
C TYR A 62 2.10 -0.73 -6.08
N SER A 63 1.14 0.18 -6.12
CA SER A 63 -0.11 0.09 -5.37
C SER A 63 -1.04 -0.99 -5.94
N ALA A 64 -2.15 -1.28 -5.26
CA ALA A 64 -3.15 -2.25 -5.69
C ALA A 64 -3.83 -1.86 -7.02
N ASP A 65 -3.90 -0.57 -7.31
CA ASP A 65 -4.43 0.06 -8.53
C ASP A 65 -3.34 0.33 -9.58
N SER A 66 -2.18 -0.33 -9.46
CA SER A 66 -1.05 -0.28 -10.40
C SER A 66 -0.37 1.09 -10.53
N MET A 67 -0.52 1.96 -9.54
CA MET A 67 0.22 3.23 -9.47
C MET A 67 1.62 2.98 -8.91
N LEU A 68 2.61 3.67 -9.45
CA LEU A 68 4.00 3.52 -9.07
C LEU A 68 4.26 4.18 -7.70
N LEU A 69 4.63 3.41 -6.69
CA LEU A 69 4.93 3.89 -5.34
C LEU A 69 6.42 4.16 -5.13
N ALA A 70 7.27 3.20 -5.56
CA ALA A 70 8.72 3.33 -5.50
C ALA A 70 9.37 2.80 -6.77
N PHE A 71 10.37 3.52 -7.28
CA PHE A 71 11.07 3.20 -8.52
C PHE A 71 12.54 3.61 -8.45
N SER A 72 13.32 3.06 -9.38
CA SER A 72 14.75 3.36 -9.47
C SER A 72 15.02 4.27 -10.65
N VAL A 73 15.73 5.36 -10.41
CA VAL A 73 16.16 6.32 -11.44
C VAL A 73 17.66 6.25 -11.58
N PRO A 74 18.20 6.11 -12.79
CA PRO A 74 19.64 6.25 -13.02
C PRO A 74 20.05 7.69 -12.72
N ILE A 75 21.00 7.83 -11.81
CA ILE A 75 21.71 9.08 -11.52
C ILE A 75 23.18 8.87 -11.80
N TYR A 76 23.89 9.96 -12.04
CA TYR A 76 25.28 9.90 -12.43
C TYR A 76 26.14 10.65 -11.42
N GLU A 77 27.31 10.07 -11.13
CA GLU A 77 28.39 10.73 -10.42
C GLU A 77 29.43 11.16 -11.45
N LEU A 78 29.76 12.44 -11.47
CA LEU A 78 30.73 13.01 -12.39
C LEU A 78 32.06 13.18 -11.68
N ARG A 79 33.10 12.63 -12.30
CA ARG A 79 34.48 12.75 -11.83
C ARG A 79 35.40 13.19 -12.95
N LEU A 80 36.54 13.78 -12.58
CA LEU A 80 37.55 14.28 -13.51
C LEU A 80 38.87 13.56 -13.28
N ASP A 81 39.43 12.97 -14.33
CA ASP A 81 40.85 12.68 -14.39
C ASP A 81 41.59 13.94 -14.88
N THR A 82 42.17 14.68 -13.95
CA THR A 82 42.90 15.91 -14.28
C THR A 82 44.16 15.68 -15.11
N ARG A 83 44.59 14.43 -15.30
CA ARG A 83 45.75 14.01 -16.06
C ARG A 83 45.42 13.20 -17.32
N ALA A 84 44.20 13.30 -17.80
CA ALA A 84 43.80 12.64 -19.05
C ALA A 84 44.71 13.10 -20.23
N GLY A 85 45.08 12.15 -21.07
CA GLY A 85 46.17 12.37 -22.07
C GLY A 85 45.90 13.46 -23.11
N GLY A 86 44.66 13.93 -23.27
CA GLY A 86 44.32 15.03 -24.18
C GLY A 86 44.21 16.40 -23.49
N VAL A 87 44.36 16.49 -22.16
CA VAL A 87 44.22 17.73 -21.39
C VAL A 87 45.61 18.29 -21.06
N THR A 88 46.21 19.06 -21.99
CA THR A 88 47.44 19.80 -21.72
C THR A 88 47.18 20.96 -20.74
N ASP A 89 48.24 21.49 -20.11
CA ASP A 89 48.10 22.63 -19.19
C ASP A 89 47.60 23.87 -19.93
N GLU A 90 48.03 24.08 -21.17
CA GLU A 90 47.58 25.16 -22.04
C GLU A 90 46.06 25.05 -22.31
N LEU A 91 45.59 23.88 -22.75
CA LEU A 91 44.18 23.64 -23.04
C LEU A 91 43.30 23.78 -21.77
N PHE A 92 43.77 23.29 -20.64
CA PHE A 92 43.06 23.40 -19.39
C PHE A 92 42.91 24.86 -18.96
N ASN A 93 44.01 25.63 -18.97
CA ASN A 93 44.01 27.04 -18.58
C ASN A 93 43.17 27.92 -19.53
N ASP A 94 43.16 27.60 -20.83
CA ASP A 94 42.33 28.31 -21.82
C ASP A 94 40.83 28.03 -21.65
N LYS A 95 40.42 26.85 -21.16
CA LYS A 95 39.03 26.43 -21.13
C LYS A 95 38.43 26.37 -19.74
N ILE A 96 39.21 26.53 -18.66
CA ILE A 96 38.72 26.36 -17.27
C ILE A 96 37.58 27.29 -16.93
N ASP A 97 37.61 28.55 -17.36
CA ASP A 97 36.56 29.53 -17.12
C ASP A 97 35.25 29.15 -17.83
N SER A 98 35.36 28.63 -19.07
CA SER A 98 34.19 28.14 -19.81
C SER A 98 33.58 26.90 -19.17
N ILE A 99 34.41 25.99 -18.65
CA ILE A 99 33.95 24.79 -17.91
C ILE A 99 33.25 25.21 -16.63
N SER A 100 33.89 26.05 -15.82
CA SER A 100 33.37 26.48 -14.50
C SER A 100 32.07 27.26 -14.63
N ASN A 101 31.96 28.18 -15.60
CA ASN A 101 30.72 28.89 -15.92
C ASN A 101 29.61 27.91 -16.39
N GLY A 102 30.00 26.93 -17.21
CA GLY A 102 29.08 25.90 -17.68
C GLY A 102 28.55 25.04 -16.54
N LEU A 103 29.37 24.55 -15.63
CA LEU A 103 29.00 23.77 -14.47
C LEU A 103 28.10 24.57 -13.51
N ALA A 104 28.50 25.83 -13.20
CA ALA A 104 27.70 26.70 -12.36
C ALA A 104 26.29 26.94 -12.93
N ARG A 105 26.16 27.14 -14.25
CA ARG A 105 24.89 27.35 -14.94
C ARG A 105 24.02 26.10 -14.95
N ILE A 106 24.65 24.90 -15.17
CA ILE A 106 23.91 23.64 -15.25
C ILE A 106 23.38 23.23 -13.88
N PHE A 107 24.22 23.33 -12.85
CA PHE A 107 23.88 22.78 -11.53
C PHE A 107 23.26 23.80 -10.56
N ASN A 108 23.55 25.08 -10.73
CA ASN A 108 23.05 26.19 -9.90
C ASN A 108 23.22 25.97 -8.39
N ASP A 109 24.34 25.35 -7.98
CA ASP A 109 24.64 25.00 -6.58
C ASP A 109 25.89 25.69 -6.04
N ARG A 110 26.83 26.02 -6.93
CA ARG A 110 28.08 26.73 -6.64
C ARG A 110 28.32 27.83 -7.66
N THR A 111 29.10 28.80 -7.28
CA THR A 111 29.54 29.87 -8.21
C THR A 111 30.57 29.34 -9.21
N ALA A 112 30.71 30.03 -10.32
CA ALA A 112 31.74 29.69 -11.30
C ALA A 112 33.14 29.78 -10.69
N THR A 113 33.38 30.74 -9.79
CA THR A 113 34.66 30.91 -9.08
C THR A 113 35.00 29.68 -8.23
N GLU A 114 34.01 29.20 -7.45
CA GLU A 114 34.21 28.00 -6.61
C GLU A 114 34.50 26.76 -7.45
N TYR A 115 33.78 26.54 -8.56
CA TYR A 115 34.10 25.45 -9.49
C TYR A 115 35.51 25.59 -10.09
N ARG A 116 35.90 26.81 -10.42
CA ARG A 116 37.22 27.08 -10.97
C ARG A 116 38.33 26.75 -9.98
N GLU A 117 38.21 27.24 -8.75
CA GLU A 117 39.19 26.97 -7.68
C GLU A 117 39.31 25.46 -7.38
N ASP A 118 38.17 24.78 -7.27
CA ASP A 118 38.11 23.35 -7.01
C ASP A 118 38.83 22.53 -8.11
N LEU A 119 38.55 22.81 -9.39
CA LEU A 119 39.19 22.12 -10.54
C LEU A 119 40.67 22.46 -10.69
N VAL A 120 41.09 23.72 -10.44
CA VAL A 120 42.49 24.13 -10.47
C VAL A 120 43.29 23.46 -9.36
N ASN A 121 42.72 23.41 -8.14
CA ASN A 121 43.35 22.74 -6.99
C ASN A 121 43.51 21.23 -7.25
N ALA A 122 42.47 20.58 -7.76
CA ALA A 122 42.51 19.16 -8.14
C ALA A 122 43.58 18.88 -9.18
N ARG A 123 43.73 19.76 -10.16
CA ARG A 123 44.82 19.64 -11.19
C ARG A 123 46.21 19.84 -10.59
N ALA A 124 46.39 20.84 -9.71
CA ALA A 124 47.66 21.08 -9.01
C ALA A 124 48.05 19.88 -8.14
N ALA A 125 47.07 19.26 -7.46
CA ALA A 125 47.22 18.05 -6.66
C ALA A 125 47.40 16.77 -7.53
N LYS A 126 47.24 16.88 -8.86
CA LYS A 126 47.35 15.78 -9.82
C LYS A 126 46.33 14.66 -9.56
N GLU A 127 45.15 14.99 -9.09
CA GLU A 127 44.10 14.03 -8.81
C GLU A 127 43.58 13.39 -10.11
N ARG A 128 43.49 12.05 -10.10
CA ARG A 128 42.98 11.27 -11.23
C ARG A 128 41.53 10.86 -11.11
N TYR A 129 40.93 11.15 -9.96
CA TYR A 129 39.55 10.71 -9.63
C TYR A 129 38.80 11.78 -8.84
N HIS A 130 38.99 13.05 -9.24
CA HIS A 130 38.38 14.19 -8.56
C HIS A 130 36.88 14.21 -8.75
N LEU A 131 36.13 14.35 -7.63
CA LEU A 131 34.67 14.41 -7.65
C LEU A 131 34.21 15.81 -8.07
N ILE A 132 33.53 15.94 -9.20
CA ILE A 132 32.90 17.17 -9.64
C ILE A 132 31.52 17.30 -8.94
N ARG A 133 30.64 16.27 -9.11
CA ARG A 133 29.29 16.29 -8.57
C ARG A 133 28.69 14.89 -8.49
N ARG A 134 27.83 14.70 -7.47
CA ARG A 134 26.97 13.52 -7.31
C ARG A 134 25.52 13.84 -7.65
N GLY A 135 24.75 12.82 -8.01
CA GLY A 135 23.30 12.92 -8.19
C GLY A 135 22.85 13.68 -9.43
N VAL A 136 23.71 13.64 -10.47
CA VAL A 136 23.44 14.30 -11.77
C VAL A 136 22.40 13.49 -12.54
N ASN A 137 21.35 14.13 -13.05
CA ASN A 137 20.36 13.50 -13.89
C ASN A 137 20.85 13.37 -15.35
N TYR A 138 20.09 12.62 -16.17
CA TYR A 138 20.47 12.38 -17.56
C TYR A 138 20.57 13.67 -18.41
N LEU A 139 19.65 14.61 -18.21
CA LEU A 139 19.65 15.88 -18.97
C LEU A 139 20.84 16.76 -18.59
N GLU A 140 21.15 16.88 -17.31
CA GLU A 140 22.35 17.58 -16.83
C GLU A 140 23.61 16.93 -17.35
N LEU A 141 23.70 15.58 -17.33
CA LEU A 141 24.83 14.84 -17.89
C LEU A 141 25.04 15.17 -19.37
N GLN A 142 23.97 15.21 -20.17
CA GLN A 142 24.06 15.56 -21.59
C GLN A 142 24.62 16.98 -21.78
N GLN A 143 24.19 17.93 -20.96
CA GLN A 143 24.70 19.31 -21.01
C GLN A 143 26.19 19.38 -20.61
N VAL A 144 26.58 18.66 -19.55
CA VAL A 144 27.97 18.59 -19.11
C VAL A 144 28.89 17.99 -20.21
N ARG A 145 28.42 16.95 -20.90
CA ARG A 145 29.16 16.34 -22.02
C ARG A 145 29.41 17.28 -23.18
N GLN A 146 28.66 18.36 -23.32
CA GLN A 146 28.85 19.38 -24.35
C GLN A 146 29.90 20.44 -23.97
N LEU A 147 30.29 20.52 -22.68
CA LEU A 147 31.27 21.52 -22.24
C LEU A 147 32.63 21.29 -22.88
N PRO A 148 33.41 22.39 -23.10
CA PRO A 148 34.79 22.27 -23.59
C PRO A 148 35.60 21.29 -22.75
N VAL A 149 36.54 20.58 -23.37
CA VAL A 149 37.31 19.50 -22.77
C VAL A 149 36.46 18.25 -22.48
N PHE A 150 35.34 18.36 -21.78
CA PHE A 150 34.50 17.21 -21.43
C PHE A 150 33.89 16.52 -22.65
N ARG A 151 33.57 17.27 -23.71
CA ARG A 151 33.12 16.70 -25.00
C ARG A 151 34.15 15.77 -25.67
N MET A 152 35.43 15.82 -25.24
CA MET A 152 36.47 14.92 -25.73
C MET A 152 36.39 13.53 -25.10
N GLY A 153 35.46 13.30 -24.16
CA GLY A 153 35.18 12.04 -23.49
C GLY A 153 36.21 11.66 -22.41
N LYS A 154 36.01 10.46 -21.84
CA LYS A 154 36.77 9.97 -20.67
C LYS A 154 38.28 10.02 -20.84
N TYR A 155 38.81 9.57 -21.97
CA TYR A 155 40.25 9.35 -22.15
C TYR A 155 41.03 10.59 -22.59
N LYS A 156 40.37 11.44 -23.38
CA LYS A 156 41.01 12.69 -23.86
C LYS A 156 40.60 13.89 -22.99
N GLY A 157 39.36 13.97 -22.59
CA GLY A 157 38.80 15.07 -21.78
C GLY A 157 38.74 14.84 -20.28
N GLY A 158 39.02 13.60 -19.85
CA GLY A 158 39.07 13.22 -18.43
C GLY A 158 37.74 13.10 -17.72
N LEU A 159 36.59 13.36 -18.38
CA LEU A 159 35.28 13.22 -17.76
C LEU A 159 34.92 11.75 -17.55
N MET A 160 34.85 11.31 -16.30
CA MET A 160 34.39 10.00 -15.90
C MET A 160 32.95 10.12 -15.39
N VAL A 161 32.10 9.19 -15.85
CA VAL A 161 30.68 9.15 -15.50
C VAL A 161 30.39 7.79 -14.90
N GLU A 162 29.99 7.78 -13.65
CA GLU A 162 29.57 6.56 -12.95
C GLU A 162 28.07 6.59 -12.76
N GLN A 163 27.38 5.59 -13.30
CA GLN A 163 25.96 5.43 -13.11
C GLN A 163 25.70 4.76 -11.77
N GLN A 164 24.76 5.32 -11.03
CA GLN A 164 24.21 4.75 -9.81
C GLN A 164 22.69 4.75 -9.91
N ASN A 165 22.05 3.82 -9.24
CA ASN A 165 20.59 3.78 -9.16
C ASN A 165 20.13 4.47 -7.87
N ARG A 166 19.34 5.57 -8.00
CA ARG A 166 18.68 6.21 -6.87
C ARG A 166 17.27 5.67 -6.75
N ARG A 167 16.93 5.22 -5.55
CA ARG A 167 15.57 4.82 -5.21
C ARG A 167 14.76 6.04 -4.82
N ASP A 168 13.67 6.30 -5.54
CA ASP A 168 12.76 7.42 -5.29
C ASP A 168 11.35 6.92 -4.98
N LEU A 169 10.64 7.67 -4.12
CA LEU A 169 9.22 7.45 -3.81
C LEU A 169 8.41 8.49 -4.59
N THR A 170 7.45 8.01 -5.40
CA THR A 170 6.59 8.90 -6.23
C THR A 170 5.83 9.90 -5.38
N TYR A 171 5.30 9.44 -4.25
CA TYR A 171 4.46 10.24 -3.36
C TYR A 171 5.15 10.58 -2.03
N ARG A 172 6.44 10.75 -2.05
CA ARG A 172 7.36 11.16 -0.97
C ARG A 172 7.01 10.66 0.43
N GLU A 173 5.92 11.18 1.04
CA GLU A 173 5.57 10.90 2.44
C GLU A 173 4.44 9.85 2.61
N LEU A 174 3.70 9.49 1.53
CA LEU A 174 2.59 8.54 1.64
C LEU A 174 3.09 7.11 1.86
N ALA A 175 2.69 6.50 2.96
CA ALA A 175 3.09 5.15 3.39
C ALA A 175 4.61 4.90 3.38
N LYS A 176 5.41 5.96 3.52
CA LYS A 176 6.87 5.96 3.39
C LYS A 176 7.55 4.92 4.26
N ARG A 177 7.12 4.78 5.52
CA ARG A 177 7.72 3.81 6.46
C ARG A 177 7.25 2.38 6.21
N THR A 178 6.11 2.22 5.58
CA THR A 178 5.58 0.89 5.17
C THR A 178 6.24 0.44 3.87
N ILE A 179 6.41 1.32 2.88
CA ILE A 179 7.19 1.05 1.68
C ILE A 179 8.66 0.84 2.07
N GLY A 180 9.23 1.76 2.85
CA GLY A 180 10.61 1.72 3.29
C GLY A 180 11.59 2.36 2.31
N THR A 181 12.87 2.30 2.65
CA THR A 181 13.98 2.70 1.77
C THR A 181 15.14 1.72 1.94
N PRO A 182 15.84 1.34 0.87
CA PRO A 182 16.94 0.38 0.93
C PRO A 182 18.23 0.99 1.52
N ARG A 183 18.29 2.33 1.66
CA ARG A 183 19.50 3.07 2.11
C ARG A 183 19.49 3.45 3.59
N ASP A 184 18.44 3.15 4.33
CA ASP A 184 18.40 3.39 5.78
C ASP A 184 19.46 2.51 6.47
N ALA A 185 20.06 3.03 7.53
CA ALA A 185 21.02 2.26 8.36
C ALA A 185 20.38 0.96 8.91
N LYS A 186 19.04 0.98 9.05
CA LYS A 186 18.22 -0.21 9.36
C LYS A 186 17.08 -0.23 8.34
N PRO A 187 17.20 -1.00 7.26
CA PRO A 187 16.13 -1.12 6.27
C PRO A 187 14.84 -1.61 6.90
N VAL A 188 13.71 -1.03 6.48
CA VAL A 188 12.37 -1.35 7.01
C VAL A 188 11.35 -1.44 5.88
N GLY A 189 10.15 -1.89 6.22
CA GLY A 189 9.02 -1.94 5.30
C GLY A 189 9.17 -3.01 4.22
N ILE A 190 8.46 -2.82 3.12
CA ILE A 190 8.43 -3.73 1.98
C ILE A 190 9.82 -3.81 1.30
N GLU A 191 10.53 -2.68 1.20
CA GLU A 191 11.88 -2.60 0.65
C GLU A 191 12.87 -3.53 1.37
N ALA A 192 12.74 -3.67 2.69
CA ALA A 192 13.59 -4.56 3.48
C ALA A 192 13.13 -6.01 3.40
N ALA A 193 11.82 -6.23 3.53
CA ALA A 193 11.24 -7.58 3.59
C ALA A 193 11.40 -8.34 2.25
N PHE A 194 11.29 -7.63 1.14
CA PHE A 194 11.38 -8.18 -0.23
C PHE A 194 12.64 -7.73 -0.97
N ASN A 195 13.73 -7.51 -0.20
CA ASN A 195 14.97 -7.04 -0.81
C ASN A 195 15.55 -8.02 -1.83
N GLU A 196 15.45 -9.33 -1.57
CA GLU A 196 16.00 -10.37 -2.45
C GLU A 196 15.30 -10.37 -3.80
N GLU A 197 13.98 -10.18 -3.80
CA GLU A 197 13.16 -10.10 -5.00
C GLU A 197 13.42 -8.80 -5.77
N LEU A 198 13.53 -7.69 -5.03
CA LEU A 198 13.69 -6.36 -5.63
C LEU A 198 15.08 -6.10 -6.20
N LYS A 199 16.16 -6.60 -5.58
CA LYS A 199 17.53 -6.21 -5.91
C LYS A 199 18.02 -6.70 -7.28
N GLY A 200 17.41 -7.76 -7.83
CA GLY A 200 17.88 -8.43 -9.03
C GLY A 200 19.23 -9.14 -8.85
N VAL A 201 19.81 -9.55 -9.93
CA VAL A 201 21.13 -10.21 -9.97
C VAL A 201 22.06 -9.41 -10.90
N SER A 202 23.12 -8.87 -10.32
CA SER A 202 24.12 -8.11 -11.11
C SER A 202 24.84 -9.02 -12.12
N GLY A 203 25.06 -8.49 -13.30
CA GLY A 203 25.82 -9.13 -14.35
C GLY A 203 27.32 -8.87 -14.21
N ARG A 204 28.10 -9.57 -15.02
CA ARG A 204 29.55 -9.37 -15.16
C ARG A 204 29.92 -9.28 -16.64
N ARG A 205 30.74 -8.30 -16.99
CA ARG A 205 31.28 -8.15 -18.34
C ARG A 205 32.76 -8.06 -18.27
N LEU A 206 33.44 -8.88 -19.10
CA LEU A 206 34.87 -8.82 -19.23
C LEU A 206 35.25 -7.61 -20.09
N MET A 207 36.08 -6.75 -19.54
CA MET A 207 36.62 -5.58 -20.22
C MET A 207 38.09 -5.77 -20.47
N GLN A 208 38.54 -5.45 -21.66
CA GLN A 208 39.96 -5.45 -22.04
C GLN A 208 40.51 -4.03 -22.14
N LYS A 209 41.60 -3.79 -21.47
CA LYS A 209 42.34 -2.55 -21.57
C LYS A 209 43.13 -2.53 -22.86
N ILE A 210 42.81 -1.60 -23.76
CA ILE A 210 43.56 -1.37 -25.03
C ILE A 210 44.44 -0.14 -24.93
N ALA A 211 45.27 0.10 -25.96
CA ALA A 211 46.17 1.24 -26.01
C ALA A 211 45.48 2.56 -25.73
N GLY A 212 46.10 3.44 -24.92
CA GLY A 212 45.49 4.72 -24.51
C GLY A 212 44.59 4.65 -23.28
N ASN A 213 44.71 3.59 -22.47
CA ASN A 213 43.94 3.38 -21.23
C ASN A 213 42.42 3.23 -21.46
N THR A 214 42.03 2.77 -22.65
CA THR A 214 40.65 2.53 -23.04
C THR A 214 40.26 1.10 -22.69
N TRP A 215 39.07 0.93 -22.06
CA TRP A 215 38.48 -0.38 -21.80
C TRP A 215 37.47 -0.70 -22.90
N LYS A 216 37.59 -1.85 -23.52
CA LYS A 216 36.65 -2.34 -24.54
C LYS A 216 36.00 -3.63 -24.02
N PRO A 217 34.68 -3.79 -24.19
CA PRO A 217 34.05 -5.08 -23.92
C PRO A 217 34.67 -6.16 -24.80
N VAL A 218 35.02 -7.28 -24.19
CA VAL A 218 35.39 -8.49 -24.90
C VAL A 218 34.13 -9.34 -24.97
N ASN A 219 33.73 -9.72 -26.18
CA ASN A 219 32.64 -10.70 -26.34
C ASN A 219 33.16 -12.06 -25.85
N ASP A 220 32.93 -12.37 -24.60
CA ASP A 220 33.30 -13.63 -23.98
C ASP A 220 32.06 -14.46 -23.73
N ARG A 221 32.23 -15.80 -23.82
CA ARG A 221 31.17 -16.74 -23.49
C ARG A 221 30.79 -16.72 -21.99
N ASP A 222 31.61 -16.11 -21.16
CA ASP A 222 31.45 -15.96 -19.72
C ASP A 222 30.80 -14.61 -19.30
N GLU A 223 30.29 -13.82 -20.26
CA GLU A 223 29.51 -12.62 -19.95
C GLU A 223 28.18 -13.03 -19.31
N ILE A 224 27.91 -12.51 -18.11
CA ILE A 224 26.65 -12.70 -17.40
C ILE A 224 25.87 -11.39 -17.53
N GLU A 225 24.78 -11.43 -18.27
CA GLU A 225 23.86 -10.28 -18.33
C GLU A 225 23.17 -10.05 -16.98
N PRO A 226 23.00 -8.78 -16.56
CA PRO A 226 22.24 -8.48 -15.34
C PRO A 226 20.79 -8.91 -15.50
N ARG A 227 20.23 -9.49 -14.45
CA ARG A 227 18.81 -9.82 -14.38
C ARG A 227 18.12 -8.84 -13.44
N ASP A 228 17.24 -8.02 -13.98
CA ASP A 228 16.50 -7.02 -13.22
C ASP A 228 15.68 -7.65 -12.10
N GLY A 229 15.47 -6.87 -11.03
CA GLY A 229 14.65 -7.29 -9.89
C GLY A 229 13.18 -7.43 -10.25
N ASN A 230 12.48 -8.18 -9.42
CA ASN A 230 11.04 -8.38 -9.55
C ASN A 230 10.26 -7.16 -9.02
N ASP A 231 9.14 -6.88 -9.65
CA ASP A 231 8.20 -5.85 -9.21
C ASP A 231 7.29 -6.38 -8.10
N ILE A 232 6.99 -5.55 -7.12
CA ILE A 232 6.10 -5.86 -6.00
C ILE A 232 4.78 -5.11 -6.17
N ILE A 233 3.67 -5.85 -6.16
CA ILE A 233 2.32 -5.28 -6.16
C ILE A 233 1.78 -5.34 -4.73
N THR A 234 1.56 -4.18 -4.14
CA THR A 234 1.05 -4.06 -2.77
C THR A 234 -0.47 -4.19 -2.71
N THR A 235 -1.00 -4.22 -1.49
CA THR A 235 -2.45 -4.16 -1.23
C THR A 235 -2.96 -2.73 -1.04
N ILE A 236 -2.05 -1.75 -0.96
CA ILE A 236 -2.34 -0.33 -0.70
C ILE A 236 -3.11 0.26 -1.89
N ASP A 237 -4.24 0.88 -1.61
CA ASP A 237 -5.01 1.71 -2.55
C ASP A 237 -4.58 3.17 -2.37
N LEU A 238 -4.02 3.76 -3.42
CA LEU A 238 -3.40 5.08 -3.32
C LEU A 238 -4.41 6.18 -2.96
N ASN A 239 -5.62 6.11 -3.51
CA ASN A 239 -6.66 7.12 -3.25
C ASN A 239 -7.14 7.06 -1.79
N ILE A 240 -7.23 5.86 -1.22
CA ILE A 240 -7.61 5.67 0.19
C ILE A 240 -6.45 6.07 1.11
N GLN A 241 -5.22 5.73 0.72
CA GLN A 241 -4.01 6.10 1.45
C GLN A 241 -3.86 7.62 1.57
N ASP A 242 -4.12 8.36 0.50
CA ASP A 242 -4.07 9.82 0.50
C ASP A 242 -5.09 10.42 1.47
N VAL A 243 -6.34 9.94 1.43
CA VAL A 243 -7.37 10.40 2.38
C VAL A 243 -7.02 10.03 3.82
N ALA A 244 -6.51 8.82 4.05
CA ALA A 244 -6.09 8.41 5.40
C ALA A 244 -4.98 9.32 5.95
N SER A 245 -4.00 9.67 5.12
CA SER A 245 -2.89 10.54 5.52
C SER A 245 -3.35 11.99 5.72
N SER A 246 -4.10 12.55 4.78
CA SER A 246 -4.57 13.95 4.83
C SER A 246 -5.57 14.20 5.97
N SER A 247 -6.51 13.27 6.19
CA SER A 247 -7.45 13.36 7.29
C SER A 247 -6.74 13.21 8.64
N LEU A 248 -5.83 12.24 8.76
CA LEU A 248 -5.03 12.08 9.98
C LEU A 248 -4.24 13.36 10.27
N GLU A 249 -3.52 13.92 9.30
CA GLU A 249 -2.74 15.15 9.47
C GLU A 249 -3.62 16.33 9.89
N LYS A 250 -4.77 16.54 9.23
CA LYS A 250 -5.75 17.58 9.56
C LYS A 250 -6.15 17.53 11.04
N HIS A 251 -6.49 16.35 11.54
CA HIS A 251 -6.94 16.19 12.92
C HIS A 251 -5.78 16.24 13.92
N LEU A 252 -4.58 15.74 13.57
CA LEU A 252 -3.38 15.93 14.40
C LEU A 252 -3.05 17.41 14.57
N ARG A 253 -3.14 18.22 13.51
CA ARG A 253 -2.96 19.68 13.59
C ARG A 253 -4.04 20.35 14.41
N MET A 254 -5.31 19.99 14.19
CA MET A 254 -6.47 20.55 14.92
C MET A 254 -6.33 20.35 16.43
N HIS A 255 -5.90 19.16 16.85
CA HIS A 255 -5.75 18.80 18.26
C HIS A 255 -4.34 18.99 18.79
N ASN A 256 -3.44 19.59 18.00
CA ASN A 256 -2.02 19.81 18.34
C ASN A 256 -1.35 18.55 18.93
N ALA A 257 -1.63 17.38 18.32
CA ALA A 257 -1.18 16.08 18.80
C ALA A 257 0.29 15.82 18.43
N ASP A 258 0.99 15.02 19.24
CA ASP A 258 2.40 14.70 18.98
C ASP A 258 2.55 13.77 17.80
N LYS A 259 1.68 12.76 17.67
CA LYS A 259 1.74 11.73 16.63
C LYS A 259 0.41 10.99 16.51
N GLY A 260 0.27 10.21 15.45
CA GLY A 260 -0.89 9.35 15.27
C GLY A 260 -0.70 8.33 14.15
N CYS A 261 -1.60 7.36 14.11
CA CYS A 261 -1.70 6.42 13.00
C CYS A 261 -3.15 6.12 12.64
N ALA A 262 -3.35 5.75 11.37
CA ALA A 262 -4.62 5.26 10.85
C ALA A 262 -4.36 4.04 9.95
N VAL A 263 -5.13 2.96 10.12
CA VAL A 263 -5.01 1.74 9.31
C VAL A 263 -6.37 1.31 8.85
N LEU A 264 -6.52 1.04 7.55
CA LEU A 264 -7.70 0.45 6.94
C LEU A 264 -7.36 -0.94 6.39
N MET A 265 -8.15 -1.94 6.75
CA MET A 265 -7.97 -3.34 6.37
C MET A 265 -9.27 -3.91 5.78
N GLU A 266 -9.16 -4.69 4.72
CA GLU A 266 -10.30 -5.42 4.15
C GLU A 266 -10.62 -6.65 4.99
N VAL A 267 -11.90 -6.79 5.38
CA VAL A 267 -12.32 -7.79 6.38
C VAL A 267 -12.04 -9.22 5.94
N ALA A 268 -12.41 -9.56 4.72
CA ALA A 268 -12.33 -10.95 4.23
C ALA A 268 -10.92 -11.41 3.89
N THR A 269 -10.06 -10.50 3.41
CA THR A 269 -8.75 -10.83 2.83
C THR A 269 -7.58 -10.50 3.73
N GLY A 270 -7.74 -9.56 4.65
CA GLY A 270 -6.65 -9.02 5.44
C GLY A 270 -5.80 -7.96 4.71
N ASP A 271 -6.18 -7.58 3.49
CA ASP A 271 -5.44 -6.59 2.70
C ASP A 271 -5.41 -5.23 3.41
N ILE A 272 -4.23 -4.71 3.66
CA ILE A 272 -4.04 -3.35 4.16
C ILE A 272 -4.23 -2.39 2.98
N LYS A 273 -5.35 -1.67 2.98
CA LYS A 273 -5.69 -0.69 1.92
C LYS A 273 -5.07 0.67 2.16
N ALA A 274 -4.89 1.04 3.43
CA ALA A 274 -4.17 2.25 3.81
C ALA A 274 -3.50 2.07 5.17
N ILE A 275 -2.33 2.68 5.34
CA ILE A 275 -1.61 2.76 6.60
C ILE A 275 -0.82 4.06 6.64
N SER A 276 -1.19 4.96 7.54
CA SER A 276 -0.55 6.25 7.73
C SER A 276 -0.01 6.37 9.14
N ASN A 277 1.21 6.89 9.28
CA ASN A 277 1.91 7.06 10.55
C ASN A 277 2.57 8.43 10.57
N LEU A 278 2.03 9.38 11.30
CA LEU A 278 2.48 10.76 11.28
C LEU A 278 3.03 11.20 12.65
N THR A 279 4.14 11.92 12.61
CA THR A 279 4.81 12.53 13.77
C THR A 279 4.97 14.02 13.55
N LYS A 280 4.67 14.81 14.58
CA LYS A 280 4.92 16.25 14.58
C LYS A 280 6.42 16.52 14.64
N MET A 281 6.93 17.31 13.71
CA MET A 281 8.32 17.73 13.63
C MET A 281 8.52 19.08 14.35
N GLU A 282 9.75 19.47 14.58
CA GLU A 282 10.09 20.75 15.21
C GLU A 282 9.60 21.98 14.41
N ASP A 283 9.57 21.85 13.07
CA ASP A 283 9.04 22.88 12.15
C ASP A 283 7.50 22.93 12.12
N GLY A 284 6.83 22.12 12.93
CA GLY A 284 5.37 22.02 12.97
C GLY A 284 4.74 21.19 11.84
N SER A 285 5.54 20.69 10.89
CA SER A 285 5.07 19.73 9.86
C SER A 285 4.83 18.35 10.46
N TYR A 286 4.03 17.53 9.77
CA TYR A 286 3.84 16.11 10.12
C TYR A 286 4.46 15.25 9.05
N ARG A 287 5.27 14.24 9.47
CA ARG A 287 5.99 13.34 8.55
C ARG A 287 5.97 11.90 9.04
N GLU A 288 6.10 10.95 8.10
CA GLU A 288 6.28 9.54 8.44
C GLU A 288 7.74 9.24 8.82
N VAL A 289 8.01 9.12 10.12
CA VAL A 289 9.35 8.79 10.66
C VAL A 289 9.41 7.41 11.32
N TYR A 290 8.27 6.91 11.81
CA TYR A 290 8.18 5.62 12.49
C TYR A 290 6.84 4.94 12.19
N ASN A 291 6.81 3.61 12.11
CA ASN A 291 5.58 2.86 11.86
C ASN A 291 4.89 2.48 13.18
N TYR A 292 4.19 3.43 13.78
CA TYR A 292 3.48 3.25 15.05
C TYR A 292 2.45 2.14 15.01
N ALA A 293 1.81 1.96 13.86
CA ALA A 293 0.74 0.98 13.68
C ALA A 293 1.20 -0.46 13.95
N ILE A 294 2.47 -0.78 13.69
CA ILE A 294 3.01 -2.14 13.84
C ILE A 294 4.09 -2.26 14.91
N ALA A 295 4.83 -1.18 15.19
CA ALA A 295 6.06 -1.26 15.95
C ALA A 295 5.97 -0.63 17.35
N GLU A 296 4.88 0.03 17.69
CA GLU A 296 4.68 0.59 19.02
C GLU A 296 3.49 -0.07 19.73
N ALA A 297 3.81 -0.91 20.73
CA ALA A 297 2.80 -1.48 21.60
C ALA A 297 2.53 -0.55 22.78
N THR A 298 1.29 -0.10 22.92
CA THR A 298 0.84 0.81 23.98
C THR A 298 -0.39 0.25 24.69
N TYR A 299 -0.82 0.92 25.76
CA TYR A 299 -2.06 0.54 26.44
C TYR A 299 -3.25 0.78 25.53
N PRO A 300 -4.00 -0.28 25.14
CA PRO A 300 -5.17 -0.15 24.28
C PRO A 300 -6.33 0.63 24.91
N GLY A 301 -6.34 0.73 26.25
CA GLY A 301 -7.42 1.35 27.00
C GLY A 301 -8.78 0.71 26.68
N SER A 302 -9.81 1.52 26.58
CA SER A 302 -11.19 1.04 26.39
C SER A 302 -11.45 0.25 25.10
N THR A 303 -10.55 0.23 24.13
CA THR A 303 -10.69 -0.68 22.98
C THR A 303 -10.49 -2.15 23.38
N PHE A 304 -9.77 -2.41 24.47
CA PHE A 304 -9.59 -3.76 25.03
C PHE A 304 -10.88 -4.33 25.66
N LYS A 305 -11.83 -3.48 26.05
CA LYS A 305 -13.10 -3.93 26.64
C LYS A 305 -13.88 -4.89 25.73
N LEU A 306 -13.66 -4.84 24.42
CA LEU A 306 -14.24 -5.82 23.49
C LEU A 306 -13.75 -7.24 23.83
N ALA A 307 -12.46 -7.42 24.13
CA ALA A 307 -11.93 -8.73 24.56
C ALA A 307 -12.49 -9.15 25.92
N SER A 308 -12.63 -8.22 26.85
CA SER A 308 -13.21 -8.50 28.16
C SER A 308 -14.66 -8.93 28.09
N MET A 309 -15.48 -8.24 27.30
CA MET A 309 -16.89 -8.61 27.11
C MET A 309 -17.05 -9.91 26.33
N LEU A 310 -16.23 -10.09 25.28
CA LEU A 310 -16.22 -11.34 24.54
C LEU A 310 -15.86 -12.54 25.43
N ALA A 311 -14.89 -12.38 26.35
CA ALA A 311 -14.52 -13.44 27.29
C ALA A 311 -15.68 -13.80 28.23
N VAL A 312 -16.32 -12.82 28.84
CA VAL A 312 -17.45 -13.04 29.78
C VAL A 312 -18.64 -13.67 29.06
N ILE A 313 -18.99 -13.21 27.87
CA ILE A 313 -20.15 -13.69 27.09
C ILE A 313 -19.88 -15.08 26.51
N ASP A 314 -18.68 -15.33 25.98
CA ASP A 314 -18.32 -16.60 25.35
C ASP A 314 -18.14 -17.74 26.36
N ASP A 315 -17.72 -17.42 27.60
CA ASP A 315 -17.70 -18.37 28.73
C ASP A 315 -19.10 -18.60 29.33
N GLY A 316 -20.12 -17.88 28.83
CA GLY A 316 -21.53 -18.02 29.30
C GLY A 316 -21.78 -17.45 30.70
N PHE A 317 -20.91 -16.57 31.19
CA PHE A 317 -21.04 -15.99 32.53
C PHE A 317 -22.09 -14.89 32.62
N ALA A 318 -22.33 -14.15 31.55
CA ALA A 318 -23.37 -13.13 31.49
C ALA A 318 -23.91 -12.97 30.06
N ASP A 319 -25.17 -12.56 29.96
CA ASP A 319 -25.79 -12.13 28.71
C ASP A 319 -25.82 -10.60 28.60
N THR A 320 -26.02 -10.10 27.40
CA THR A 320 -26.07 -8.66 27.09
C THR A 320 -27.20 -7.93 27.84
N SER A 321 -28.26 -8.63 28.22
CA SER A 321 -29.40 -8.13 28.98
C SER A 321 -29.22 -8.15 30.49
N ASP A 322 -28.19 -8.85 31.00
CA ASP A 322 -27.96 -8.95 32.45
C ASP A 322 -27.53 -7.61 33.03
N TYR A 323 -27.97 -7.34 34.25
CA TYR A 323 -27.68 -6.08 34.92
C TYR A 323 -26.41 -6.13 35.76
N VAL A 324 -25.60 -5.09 35.63
CA VAL A 324 -24.42 -4.84 36.44
C VAL A 324 -24.64 -3.59 37.29
N PHE A 325 -24.33 -3.67 38.57
CA PHE A 325 -24.37 -2.52 39.46
C PHE A 325 -23.09 -1.67 39.23
N VAL A 326 -23.22 -0.44 38.79
CA VAL A 326 -22.11 0.50 38.54
C VAL A 326 -22.09 1.64 39.57
N GLY A 327 -23.12 1.76 40.41
CA GLY A 327 -23.24 2.78 41.46
C GLY A 327 -23.23 4.20 40.85
N ASN A 328 -22.33 5.04 41.38
CA ASN A 328 -22.10 6.40 40.87
C ASN A 328 -20.95 6.48 39.85
N GLY A 329 -20.49 5.35 39.35
CA GLY A 329 -19.35 5.30 38.41
C GLY A 329 -17.97 5.31 39.09
N SER A 330 -17.91 4.93 40.37
CA SER A 330 -16.66 4.74 41.11
C SER A 330 -16.73 3.49 41.98
N THR A 331 -15.61 2.77 42.05
CA THR A 331 -15.45 1.61 42.94
C THR A 331 -13.99 1.44 43.34
N PHE A 332 -13.73 0.72 44.44
CA PHE A 332 -12.38 0.52 44.94
C PHE A 332 -11.99 -0.97 44.90
N TYR A 333 -10.79 -1.25 44.43
CA TYR A 333 -10.14 -2.55 44.51
C TYR A 333 -8.80 -2.38 45.21
N TYR A 334 -8.63 -3.04 46.35
CA TYR A 334 -7.37 -3.00 47.13
C TYR A 334 -6.83 -1.58 47.35
N GLY A 335 -7.71 -0.63 47.67
CA GLY A 335 -7.38 0.76 47.98
C GLY A 335 -7.11 1.63 46.72
N LYS A 336 -7.23 1.09 45.52
CA LYS A 336 -7.15 1.87 44.27
C LYS A 336 -8.54 2.09 43.69
N GLU A 337 -8.78 3.32 43.29
CA GLU A 337 -10.05 3.71 42.64
C GLU A 337 -10.06 3.26 41.16
N VAL A 338 -11.19 2.63 40.76
CA VAL A 338 -11.57 2.46 39.36
C VAL A 338 -12.77 3.37 39.12
N LYS A 339 -12.64 4.29 38.15
CA LYS A 339 -13.62 5.33 37.90
C LYS A 339 -14.03 5.39 36.43
N ASP A 340 -15.28 5.65 36.17
CA ASP A 340 -15.83 5.93 34.85
C ASP A 340 -15.46 7.36 34.43
N ALA A 341 -15.28 7.59 33.11
CA ALA A 341 -15.00 8.92 32.57
C ALA A 341 -16.16 9.90 32.77
N HIS A 342 -17.39 9.39 32.77
CA HIS A 342 -18.62 10.14 33.01
C HIS A 342 -19.49 9.41 34.02
N PRO A 343 -20.24 10.13 34.85
CA PRO A 343 -21.22 9.50 35.75
C PRO A 343 -22.23 8.69 34.95
N PRO A 344 -22.59 7.47 35.39
CA PRO A 344 -23.59 6.67 34.72
C PRO A 344 -24.98 7.28 34.89
N ALA A 345 -25.83 7.13 33.86
CA ALA A 345 -27.21 7.61 33.92
C ALA A 345 -28.07 6.83 34.93
N SER A 346 -27.69 5.60 35.30
CA SER A 346 -28.36 4.74 36.27
C SER A 346 -27.30 3.97 37.08
N PRO A 347 -27.56 3.70 38.39
CA PRO A 347 -26.67 2.87 39.19
C PRO A 347 -26.64 1.39 38.75
N ARG A 348 -27.55 0.98 37.90
CA ARG A 348 -27.59 -0.35 37.25
C ARG A 348 -27.65 -0.18 35.75
N MET A 349 -26.77 -0.87 35.05
CA MET A 349 -26.68 -0.88 33.58
C MET A 349 -26.68 -2.31 33.09
N THR A 350 -27.27 -2.57 31.94
CA THR A 350 -27.10 -3.86 31.26
C THR A 350 -25.67 -4.05 30.81
N VAL A 351 -25.22 -5.28 30.61
CA VAL A 351 -23.87 -5.59 30.05
C VAL A 351 -23.69 -4.86 28.73
N LYS A 352 -24.74 -4.76 27.91
CA LYS A 352 -24.73 -3.98 26.66
C LYS A 352 -24.46 -2.49 26.94
N GLU A 353 -25.20 -1.85 27.83
CA GLU A 353 -25.02 -0.44 28.19
C GLU A 353 -23.65 -0.16 28.82
N VAL A 354 -23.11 -1.08 29.65
CA VAL A 354 -21.75 -0.99 30.20
C VAL A 354 -20.71 -0.85 29.07
N PHE A 355 -20.85 -1.62 27.98
CA PHE A 355 -19.96 -1.54 26.86
C PHE A 355 -20.18 -0.29 26.01
N GLU A 356 -21.43 0.05 25.71
CA GLU A 356 -21.82 1.21 24.89
C GLU A 356 -21.35 2.53 25.51
N ASN A 357 -21.54 2.68 26.84
CA ASN A 357 -21.10 3.85 27.60
C ASN A 357 -19.65 3.76 28.07
N SER A 358 -18.97 2.67 27.71
CA SER A 358 -17.57 2.47 28.07
C SER A 358 -17.27 2.53 29.58
N SER A 359 -18.15 1.99 30.43
CA SER A 359 -17.98 1.96 31.89
C SER A 359 -16.76 1.10 32.28
N ASN A 360 -15.79 1.70 32.96
CA ASN A 360 -14.66 1.00 33.57
C ASN A 360 -15.13 0.14 34.75
N VAL A 361 -16.02 0.73 35.59
CA VAL A 361 -16.55 0.08 36.77
C VAL A 361 -17.36 -1.17 36.40
N GLY A 362 -18.26 -1.06 35.42
CA GLY A 362 -19.05 -2.18 34.96
C GLY A 362 -18.23 -3.31 34.37
N THR A 363 -17.25 -2.96 33.50
CA THR A 363 -16.35 -3.94 32.88
C THR A 363 -15.50 -4.64 33.93
N THR A 364 -14.90 -3.87 34.86
CA THR A 364 -14.07 -4.44 35.92
C THR A 364 -14.88 -5.36 36.84
N ARG A 365 -16.09 -4.97 37.21
CA ARG A 365 -16.95 -5.81 38.05
C ARG A 365 -17.30 -7.14 37.40
N LEU A 366 -17.65 -7.14 36.11
CA LEU A 366 -17.91 -8.37 35.38
C LEU A 366 -16.67 -9.28 35.35
N VAL A 367 -15.51 -8.77 34.91
CA VAL A 367 -14.30 -9.59 34.85
C VAL A 367 -13.89 -10.06 36.24
N TYR A 368 -13.89 -9.18 37.24
CA TYR A 368 -13.50 -9.54 38.61
C TYR A 368 -14.44 -10.57 39.23
N GLN A 369 -15.74 -10.43 39.06
CA GLN A 369 -16.76 -11.36 39.59
C GLN A 369 -16.50 -12.80 39.12
N TYR A 370 -16.17 -12.99 37.87
CA TYR A 370 -16.10 -14.33 37.29
C TYR A 370 -14.66 -14.90 37.19
N TYR A 371 -13.63 -14.05 37.19
CA TYR A 371 -12.25 -14.49 37.00
C TYR A 371 -11.32 -14.20 38.21
N ALA A 372 -11.76 -13.53 39.27
CA ALA A 372 -10.89 -13.19 40.39
C ALA A 372 -10.28 -14.41 41.09
N LYS A 373 -10.97 -15.56 41.11
CA LYS A 373 -10.47 -16.82 41.68
C LYS A 373 -9.40 -17.48 40.83
N ASP A 374 -9.48 -17.32 39.49
CA ASP A 374 -8.51 -17.82 38.52
C ASP A 374 -8.27 -16.74 37.45
N PRO A 375 -7.44 -15.71 37.73
CA PRO A 375 -7.11 -14.66 36.76
C PRO A 375 -6.48 -15.20 35.47
N GLU A 376 -5.71 -16.28 35.59
CA GLU A 376 -5.04 -16.91 34.45
C GLU A 376 -6.02 -17.48 33.44
N ARG A 377 -7.22 -17.92 33.86
CA ARG A 377 -8.30 -18.30 32.95
C ARG A 377 -8.72 -17.15 32.04
N PHE A 378 -8.81 -15.92 32.58
CA PHE A 378 -9.12 -14.74 31.78
C PHE A 378 -8.01 -14.45 30.77
N ILE A 379 -6.75 -14.51 31.21
CA ILE A 379 -5.59 -14.27 30.35
C ILE A 379 -5.54 -15.32 29.22
N ARG A 380 -5.63 -16.61 29.55
CA ARG A 380 -5.69 -17.69 28.52
C ARG A 380 -6.84 -17.48 27.54
N LYS A 381 -8.00 -17.01 28.01
CA LYS A 381 -9.14 -16.70 27.15
C LYS A 381 -8.82 -15.56 26.18
N VAL A 382 -8.19 -14.49 26.64
CA VAL A 382 -7.74 -13.37 25.79
C VAL A 382 -6.68 -13.82 24.78
N TYR A 383 -5.76 -14.69 25.19
CA TYR A 383 -4.78 -15.30 24.26
C TYR A 383 -5.45 -16.17 23.19
N SER A 384 -6.54 -16.86 23.55
CA SER A 384 -7.31 -17.66 22.59
C SER A 384 -7.96 -16.81 21.50
N PHE A 385 -8.18 -15.51 21.73
CA PHE A 385 -8.64 -14.56 20.75
C PHE A 385 -7.53 -14.05 19.78
N GLY A 386 -6.27 -14.47 20.00
CA GLY A 386 -5.14 -14.09 19.17
C GLY A 386 -4.39 -12.84 19.61
N LEU A 387 -4.73 -12.23 20.76
CA LEU A 387 -4.14 -10.98 21.23
C LEU A 387 -2.76 -11.12 21.90
N GLY A 388 -2.36 -12.31 22.30
CA GLY A 388 -1.08 -12.54 23.01
C GLY A 388 0.10 -12.84 22.09
N ASN A 389 -0.08 -12.99 20.79
CA ASN A 389 0.94 -13.40 19.85
C ASN A 389 1.15 -12.39 18.75
N LYS A 390 2.35 -12.38 18.13
CA LYS A 390 2.59 -11.63 16.90
C LYS A 390 1.68 -12.14 15.79
N LEU A 391 1.27 -11.25 14.92
CA LEU A 391 0.48 -11.57 13.72
C LEU A 391 1.33 -12.26 12.64
N GLY A 392 2.66 -12.12 12.69
CA GLY A 392 3.58 -12.65 11.69
C GLY A 392 3.47 -11.92 10.36
N LEU A 393 3.64 -10.60 10.40
CA LEU A 393 3.48 -9.73 9.24
C LEU A 393 4.54 -10.00 8.16
N GLN A 394 4.20 -9.72 6.90
CA GLN A 394 5.12 -9.79 5.76
C GLN A 394 6.29 -8.80 5.87
N ILE A 395 6.14 -7.75 6.69
CA ILE A 395 7.16 -6.72 6.91
C ILE A 395 7.72 -6.80 8.33
N ALA A 396 8.99 -6.51 8.49
CA ALA A 396 9.67 -6.55 9.78
C ALA A 396 9.26 -5.38 10.69
N GLY A 397 9.52 -5.54 12.00
CA GLY A 397 9.32 -4.49 12.98
C GLY A 397 8.05 -4.63 13.81
N GLU A 398 7.32 -5.73 13.69
CA GLU A 398 6.15 -5.98 14.55
C GLU A 398 6.59 -6.10 16.02
N ALA A 399 6.01 -5.25 16.89
CA ALA A 399 6.25 -5.31 18.31
C ALA A 399 5.62 -6.55 18.93
N GLN A 400 6.27 -7.07 19.98
CA GLN A 400 5.75 -8.18 20.76
C GLN A 400 4.55 -7.68 21.58
N PRO A 401 3.34 -8.26 21.44
CA PRO A 401 2.24 -7.97 22.35
C PRO A 401 2.57 -8.47 23.75
N ARG A 402 2.06 -7.77 24.75
CA ARG A 402 2.20 -8.16 26.15
C ARG A 402 0.87 -8.02 26.86
N ILE A 403 0.47 -9.08 27.50
CA ILE A 403 -0.62 -9.11 28.47
C ILE A 403 -0.02 -9.73 29.74
N LYS A 404 0.00 -8.98 30.83
CA LYS A 404 0.67 -9.38 32.03
C LYS A 404 0.08 -10.66 32.60
N HIS A 405 0.93 -11.65 32.89
CA HIS A 405 0.59 -12.93 33.48
C HIS A 405 0.68 -12.88 35.00
N LYS A 406 -0.08 -13.78 35.65
CA LYS A 406 -0.11 -13.88 37.11
C LYS A 406 1.30 -14.18 37.73
N ASP A 407 2.11 -14.91 37.02
CA ASP A 407 3.45 -15.32 37.48
C ASP A 407 4.54 -14.29 37.11
N GLU A 408 4.20 -13.18 36.47
CA GLU A 408 5.14 -12.11 36.13
C GLU A 408 5.42 -11.22 37.35
N ASP A 409 6.65 -10.73 37.46
CA ASP A 409 7.05 -9.72 38.43
C ASP A 409 6.15 -8.50 38.38
N GLY A 410 5.73 -8.02 39.57
CA GLY A 410 4.83 -6.88 39.68
C GLY A 410 3.37 -7.21 39.43
N TRP A 411 2.96 -8.49 39.29
CA TRP A 411 1.55 -8.84 39.42
C TRP A 411 1.03 -8.49 40.80
N SER A 412 -0.13 -7.89 40.85
CA SER A 412 -0.77 -7.51 42.13
C SER A 412 -2.26 -7.78 42.07
N ALA A 413 -2.94 -7.67 43.18
CA ALA A 413 -4.38 -7.88 43.26
C ALA A 413 -5.19 -6.91 42.40
N ILE A 414 -4.62 -5.74 42.04
CA ILE A 414 -5.26 -4.77 41.12
C ILE A 414 -5.00 -5.07 39.63
N SER A 415 -4.10 -6.00 39.30
CA SER A 415 -3.71 -6.28 37.90
C SER A 415 -4.91 -6.76 37.08
N LEU A 416 -5.66 -7.75 37.56
CA LEU A 416 -6.87 -8.22 36.85
C LEU A 416 -7.92 -7.09 36.63
N PRO A 417 -8.29 -6.28 37.63
CA PRO A 417 -9.08 -5.07 37.44
C PRO A 417 -8.55 -4.18 36.32
N TRP A 418 -7.27 -3.85 36.30
CA TRP A 418 -6.68 -2.95 35.32
C TRP A 418 -6.61 -3.56 33.92
N ILE A 419 -6.23 -4.85 33.79
CA ILE A 419 -6.23 -5.55 32.51
C ILE A 419 -7.64 -5.54 31.90
N SER A 420 -8.70 -5.64 32.70
CA SER A 420 -10.09 -5.71 32.22
C SER A 420 -10.50 -4.53 31.32
N TYR A 421 -9.90 -3.36 31.50
CA TYR A 421 -10.17 -2.18 30.66
C TYR A 421 -8.92 -1.63 29.95
N GLY A 422 -7.89 -2.47 29.77
CA GLY A 422 -6.79 -2.25 28.84
C GLY A 422 -5.57 -1.55 29.42
N TYR A 423 -5.31 -1.65 30.72
CA TYR A 423 -4.03 -1.32 31.33
C TYR A 423 -3.26 -2.60 31.68
N GLU A 424 -1.98 -2.50 31.97
CA GLU A 424 -1.05 -3.64 32.13
C GLU A 424 -1.07 -4.61 30.92
N THR A 425 -1.48 -4.09 29.76
CA THR A 425 -1.45 -4.74 28.45
C THR A 425 -0.77 -3.82 27.47
N ALA A 426 0.01 -4.36 26.56
CA ALA A 426 0.64 -3.57 25.49
C ALA A 426 0.38 -4.24 24.14
N LEU A 427 -0.36 -3.56 23.29
CA LEU A 427 -0.75 -4.03 21.96
C LEU A 427 -0.49 -2.95 20.91
N THR A 428 -0.10 -3.36 19.71
CA THR A 428 0.00 -2.43 18.61
C THR A 428 -1.39 -2.09 18.04
N PRO A 429 -1.58 -0.93 17.42
CA PRO A 429 -2.83 -0.61 16.74
C PRO A 429 -3.27 -1.69 15.73
N LEU A 430 -2.34 -2.29 14.98
CA LEU A 430 -2.67 -3.34 14.02
C LEU A 430 -3.09 -4.64 14.69
N GLN A 431 -2.52 -5.01 15.85
CA GLN A 431 -2.98 -6.17 16.63
C GLN A 431 -4.41 -5.98 17.14
N ILE A 432 -4.75 -4.78 17.61
CA ILE A 432 -6.12 -4.42 18.00
C ILE A 432 -7.03 -4.50 16.76
N LEU A 433 -6.62 -3.90 15.64
CA LEU A 433 -7.39 -3.92 14.39
C LEU A 433 -7.66 -5.35 13.91
N ALA A 434 -6.65 -6.23 13.93
CA ALA A 434 -6.81 -7.64 13.51
C ALA A 434 -7.84 -8.39 14.37
N PHE A 435 -7.90 -8.10 15.67
CA PHE A 435 -8.94 -8.64 16.56
C PHE A 435 -10.33 -8.10 16.22
N TYR A 436 -10.48 -6.79 16.01
CA TYR A 436 -11.74 -6.18 15.57
C TYR A 436 -12.17 -6.69 14.21
N ASN A 437 -11.22 -6.89 13.30
CA ASN A 437 -11.46 -7.51 12.01
C ASN A 437 -11.98 -8.93 12.13
N ALA A 438 -11.43 -9.72 13.05
CA ALA A 438 -11.92 -11.08 13.29
C ALA A 438 -13.38 -11.08 13.79
N VAL A 439 -13.76 -10.14 14.67
CA VAL A 439 -15.16 -9.96 15.09
C VAL A 439 -16.04 -9.58 13.89
N ALA A 440 -15.61 -8.65 13.05
CA ALA A 440 -16.29 -8.27 11.81
C ALA A 440 -16.41 -9.44 10.83
N ASN A 441 -15.44 -10.34 10.79
CA ASN A 441 -15.33 -11.51 9.91
C ASN A 441 -15.96 -12.77 10.56
N ASN A 442 -16.97 -12.62 11.37
CA ASN A 442 -17.72 -13.70 12.04
C ASN A 442 -16.83 -14.64 12.89
N GLY A 443 -15.79 -14.09 13.51
CA GLY A 443 -14.84 -14.81 14.34
C GLY A 443 -13.59 -15.30 13.63
N ARG A 444 -13.53 -15.24 12.30
CA ARG A 444 -12.39 -15.70 11.52
C ARG A 444 -11.28 -14.65 11.50
N MET A 445 -10.11 -14.98 12.03
CA MET A 445 -8.96 -14.08 12.07
C MET A 445 -8.04 -14.35 10.88
N VAL A 446 -7.84 -13.33 10.06
CA VAL A 446 -6.95 -13.36 8.89
C VAL A 446 -5.69 -12.54 9.16
N ARG A 447 -4.56 -12.95 8.54
CA ARG A 447 -3.29 -12.23 8.65
C ARG A 447 -3.36 -10.92 7.86
N PRO A 448 -2.97 -9.77 8.46
CA PRO A 448 -2.80 -8.54 7.71
C PRO A 448 -1.77 -8.69 6.61
N LYS A 449 -2.12 -8.29 5.39
CA LYS A 449 -1.33 -8.49 4.18
C LYS A 449 -0.99 -7.16 3.52
N PHE A 450 0.29 -6.96 3.19
CA PHE A 450 0.83 -5.74 2.59
C PHE A 450 1.20 -5.93 1.12
N VAL A 451 1.59 -7.13 0.73
CA VAL A 451 1.99 -7.49 -0.63
C VAL A 451 1.02 -8.54 -1.18
N ARG A 452 0.52 -8.29 -2.39
CA ARG A 452 -0.41 -9.17 -3.09
C ARG A 452 0.28 -10.10 -4.08
N GLU A 453 1.24 -9.56 -4.86
CA GLU A 453 1.87 -10.28 -5.95
C GLU A 453 3.32 -9.85 -6.14
N ILE A 454 4.13 -10.77 -6.65
CA ILE A 454 5.46 -10.52 -7.21
C ILE A 454 5.38 -10.78 -8.70
N ARG A 455 5.88 -9.86 -9.52
CA ARG A 455 5.88 -9.95 -10.97
C ARG A 455 7.28 -9.72 -11.53
N HIS A 456 7.61 -10.37 -12.64
CA HIS A 456 8.80 -10.08 -13.42
C HIS A 456 8.42 -9.68 -14.83
N SER A 457 8.79 -8.47 -15.24
CA SER A 457 8.42 -7.95 -16.57
C SER A 457 6.92 -8.10 -16.89
N GLY A 458 6.06 -7.85 -15.88
CA GLY A 458 4.59 -7.98 -15.99
C GLY A 458 4.05 -9.40 -15.80
N GLN A 459 4.87 -10.45 -15.86
CA GLN A 459 4.45 -11.82 -15.61
C GLN A 459 4.36 -12.12 -14.12
N LEU A 460 3.29 -12.81 -13.72
CA LEU A 460 3.08 -13.24 -12.33
C LEU A 460 4.11 -14.31 -11.95
N ILE A 461 4.89 -14.06 -10.92
CA ILE A 461 5.83 -15.03 -10.32
C ILE A 461 5.20 -15.68 -9.10
N GLU A 462 4.66 -14.87 -8.19
CA GLU A 462 4.07 -15.33 -6.94
C GLU A 462 2.83 -14.51 -6.58
N SER A 463 1.84 -15.13 -5.95
CA SER A 463 0.63 -14.50 -5.44
C SER A 463 0.36 -14.91 -4.01
N PHE A 464 0.23 -13.93 -3.11
CA PHE A 464 -0.02 -14.15 -1.69
C PHE A 464 -1.53 -14.25 -1.43
N ARG A 465 -1.98 -15.46 -1.11
CA ARG A 465 -3.38 -15.73 -0.74
C ARG A 465 -3.68 -15.23 0.67
N THR A 466 -4.98 -15.10 0.97
CA THR A 466 -5.45 -14.83 2.33
C THR A 466 -5.05 -15.97 3.26
N GLU A 467 -4.32 -15.64 4.32
CA GLU A 467 -3.91 -16.60 5.33
C GLU A 467 -4.79 -16.47 6.58
N VAL A 468 -5.33 -17.57 7.02
CA VAL A 468 -6.19 -17.66 8.21
C VAL A 468 -5.31 -18.01 9.41
N ILE A 469 -5.24 -17.09 10.38
CA ILE A 469 -4.51 -17.32 11.65
C ILE A 469 -5.35 -18.20 12.59
N ARG A 470 -6.66 -17.96 12.64
CA ARG A 470 -7.62 -18.72 13.43
C ARG A 470 -8.95 -18.81 12.70
N ASP A 471 -9.52 -20.02 12.62
CA ASP A 471 -10.82 -20.21 11.99
C ASP A 471 -11.96 -19.59 12.80
N SER A 472 -11.82 -19.61 14.13
CA SER A 472 -12.73 -18.91 15.03
C SER A 472 -12.04 -18.46 16.30
N ILE A 473 -12.29 -17.21 16.71
CA ILE A 473 -11.79 -16.66 17.98
C ILE A 473 -12.77 -16.87 19.13
N ALA A 474 -14.08 -17.07 18.86
CA ALA A 474 -15.12 -17.29 19.85
C ALA A 474 -16.36 -17.91 19.20
N SER A 475 -17.36 -18.32 20.00
CA SER A 475 -18.60 -18.87 19.50
C SER A 475 -19.37 -17.88 18.60
N PRO A 476 -20.07 -18.34 17.55
CA PRO A 476 -20.87 -17.48 16.69
C PRO A 476 -21.93 -16.66 17.47
N ALA A 477 -22.47 -17.22 18.54
CA ALA A 477 -23.43 -16.54 19.40
C ALA A 477 -22.79 -15.35 20.13
N ALA A 478 -21.59 -15.54 20.72
CA ALA A 478 -20.85 -14.47 21.38
C ALA A 478 -20.43 -13.38 20.39
N ILE A 479 -19.91 -13.76 19.21
CA ILE A 479 -19.58 -12.82 18.14
C ILE A 479 -20.79 -11.98 17.73
N SER A 480 -21.95 -12.60 17.52
CA SER A 480 -23.18 -11.87 17.16
C SER A 480 -23.59 -10.86 18.24
N LYS A 481 -23.49 -11.24 19.54
CA LYS A 481 -23.79 -10.36 20.64
C LYS A 481 -22.88 -9.16 20.74
N VAL A 482 -21.55 -9.36 20.66
CA VAL A 482 -20.58 -8.24 20.73
C VAL A 482 -20.66 -7.33 19.49
N ARG A 483 -21.01 -7.85 18.32
CA ARG A 483 -21.26 -7.02 17.12
C ARG A 483 -22.42 -6.04 17.37
N LYS A 484 -23.54 -6.51 17.93
CA LYS A 484 -24.67 -5.64 18.31
C LYS A 484 -24.27 -4.60 19.35
N MET A 485 -23.44 -4.96 20.32
CA MET A 485 -22.91 -4.01 21.30
C MET A 485 -22.04 -2.95 20.63
N MET A 486 -21.20 -3.33 19.65
CA MET A 486 -20.37 -2.38 18.88
C MET A 486 -21.21 -1.44 18.00
N GLU A 487 -22.32 -1.89 17.45
CA GLU A 487 -23.30 -1.05 16.76
C GLU A 487 -23.91 -0.03 17.73
N GLY A 488 -24.32 -0.47 18.92
CA GLY A 488 -24.88 0.39 19.96
C GLY A 488 -23.94 1.49 20.47
N VAL A 489 -22.59 1.25 20.44
CA VAL A 489 -21.60 2.31 20.74
C VAL A 489 -21.78 3.51 19.81
N VAL A 490 -22.08 3.28 18.54
CA VAL A 490 -22.27 4.33 17.53
C VAL A 490 -23.69 4.86 17.54
N GLU A 491 -24.70 4.02 17.78
CA GLU A 491 -26.10 4.43 17.80
C GLU A 491 -26.46 5.28 19.04
N HIS A 492 -25.97 4.90 20.22
CA HIS A 492 -26.41 5.46 21.51
C HIS A 492 -25.23 5.85 22.42
N GLY A 493 -24.03 5.30 22.17
CA GLY A 493 -22.92 5.36 23.09
C GLY A 493 -21.87 6.43 22.75
N THR A 494 -20.64 6.16 23.16
CA THR A 494 -19.48 7.09 23.06
C THR A 494 -19.02 7.39 21.63
N GLY A 495 -19.51 6.64 20.63
CA GLY A 495 -19.22 6.82 19.21
C GLY A 495 -20.33 7.54 18.42
N SER A 496 -21.31 8.14 19.07
CA SER A 496 -22.52 8.70 18.46
C SER A 496 -22.27 9.81 17.42
N VAL A 497 -21.09 10.42 17.41
CA VAL A 497 -20.65 11.35 16.36
C VAL A 497 -20.68 10.71 14.95
N LEU A 498 -20.61 9.39 14.85
CA LEU A 498 -20.62 8.60 13.61
C LEU A 498 -22.03 8.18 13.16
N ASN A 499 -23.06 8.34 13.98
CA ASN A 499 -24.42 7.83 13.69
C ASN A 499 -25.12 8.52 12.50
N LYS A 500 -24.59 9.67 12.04
CA LYS A 500 -25.11 10.43 10.89
C LYS A 500 -24.54 9.95 9.53
N SER A 501 -23.74 8.89 9.51
CA SER A 501 -23.22 8.31 8.27
C SER A 501 -24.34 7.63 7.48
N PRO A 502 -24.32 7.65 6.13
CA PRO A 502 -25.36 7.01 5.30
C PRO A 502 -25.30 5.47 5.33
N TYR A 503 -24.35 4.91 6.05
CA TYR A 503 -24.14 3.48 6.30
C TYR A 503 -23.92 3.25 7.79
N ARG A 504 -24.22 2.06 8.25
CA ARG A 504 -24.07 1.72 9.68
C ARG A 504 -22.59 1.44 9.98
N ILE A 505 -22.14 1.95 11.11
CA ILE A 505 -20.77 1.74 11.62
C ILE A 505 -20.88 1.01 12.96
N ALA A 506 -19.97 0.07 13.20
CA ALA A 506 -19.80 -0.59 14.48
C ALA A 506 -18.37 -0.39 14.97
N GLY A 507 -18.20 -0.09 16.25
CA GLY A 507 -16.85 0.16 16.77
C GLY A 507 -16.81 0.45 18.26
N LYS A 508 -15.64 0.88 18.72
CA LYS A 508 -15.39 1.24 20.12
C LYS A 508 -14.41 2.40 20.21
N THR A 509 -14.75 3.39 21.00
CA THR A 509 -13.85 4.46 21.39
C THR A 509 -12.87 3.98 22.45
N GLY A 510 -11.65 4.49 22.40
CA GLY A 510 -10.63 4.31 23.43
C GLY A 510 -10.09 5.64 23.90
N THR A 511 -9.80 5.71 25.20
CA THR A 511 -9.05 6.81 25.81
C THR A 511 -8.18 6.17 26.86
N ALA A 512 -6.87 6.16 26.65
CA ALA A 512 -5.91 5.62 27.57
C ALA A 512 -5.03 6.75 28.13
N GLN A 513 -4.74 6.72 29.42
CA GLN A 513 -3.82 7.62 30.04
C GLN A 513 -2.40 7.15 29.77
N LEU A 514 -1.54 8.04 29.26
CA LEU A 514 -0.13 7.82 29.01
C LEU A 514 0.71 8.37 30.19
N GLN A 515 2.00 8.54 29.94
CA GLN A 515 2.90 9.12 30.94
C GLN A 515 2.70 10.65 31.06
N ALA A 516 3.03 11.16 32.25
CA ALA A 516 3.09 12.60 32.47
C ALA A 516 4.24 13.21 31.64
N LYS A 517 3.94 14.29 30.91
CA LYS A 517 4.89 15.02 30.06
C LYS A 517 5.08 16.42 30.59
N ARG A 518 6.33 16.87 30.66
CA ARG A 518 6.62 18.27 30.93
C ARG A 518 6.36 19.10 29.68
N MET A 519 5.47 20.06 29.80
CA MET A 519 5.06 20.95 28.72
C MET A 519 6.08 22.08 28.55
N GLN A 520 5.98 22.83 27.43
CA GLN A 520 6.86 23.98 27.14
C GLN A 520 6.72 25.12 28.18
N ASP A 521 5.55 25.23 28.82
CA ASP A 521 5.28 26.19 29.90
C ASP A 521 5.85 25.75 31.27
N GLY A 522 6.58 24.62 31.32
CA GLY A 522 7.17 24.05 32.52
C GLY A 522 6.21 23.22 33.37
N THR A 523 4.90 23.21 33.07
CA THR A 523 3.91 22.41 33.78
C THR A 523 4.04 20.91 33.42
N VAL A 524 3.70 20.03 34.37
CA VAL A 524 3.61 18.60 34.13
C VAL A 524 2.16 18.23 33.95
N ARG A 525 1.80 17.74 32.76
CA ARG A 525 0.45 17.31 32.45
C ARG A 525 0.42 15.83 32.05
N MET A 526 -0.65 15.16 32.46
CA MET A 526 -0.93 13.81 31.96
C MET A 526 -1.28 13.88 30.48
N THR A 527 -0.70 13.02 29.69
CA THR A 527 -1.05 12.88 28.26
C THR A 527 -1.98 11.70 28.06
N TYR A 528 -2.72 11.74 26.98
CA TYR A 528 -3.72 10.71 26.64
C TYR A 528 -3.50 10.16 25.25
N GLN A 529 -3.94 8.93 25.05
CA GLN A 529 -4.09 8.31 23.74
C GLN A 529 -5.58 8.23 23.42
N ALA A 530 -6.01 8.89 22.35
CA ALA A 530 -7.35 8.83 21.83
C ALA A 530 -7.42 7.80 20.69
N SER A 531 -8.38 6.89 20.70
CA SER A 531 -8.50 5.88 19.66
C SER A 531 -9.96 5.58 19.29
N PHE A 532 -10.14 5.11 18.07
CA PHE A 532 -11.38 4.49 17.60
C PHE A 532 -11.03 3.28 16.73
N ALA A 533 -11.60 2.12 17.06
CA ALA A 533 -11.45 0.90 16.27
C ALA A 533 -12.85 0.38 15.92
N GLY A 534 -13.05 0.00 14.66
CA GLY A 534 -14.37 -0.42 14.21
C GLY A 534 -14.37 -0.97 12.78
N TYR A 535 -15.56 -1.18 12.23
CA TYR A 535 -15.75 -1.68 10.88
C TYR A 535 -17.03 -1.10 10.25
N PHE A 536 -17.08 -1.16 8.93
CA PHE A 536 -18.20 -0.67 8.13
C PHE A 536 -18.32 -1.43 6.79
N PRO A 537 -19.53 -1.48 6.16
CA PRO A 537 -20.84 -1.31 6.80
C PRO A 537 -21.06 -2.34 7.92
N ALA A 538 -21.80 -2.01 8.99
CA ALA A 538 -21.93 -2.90 10.15
C ALA A 538 -22.75 -4.16 9.86
N ASP A 539 -23.72 -4.06 8.96
CA ASP A 539 -24.60 -5.16 8.53
C ASP A 539 -23.84 -6.19 7.65
N ARG A 540 -22.96 -5.70 6.76
CA ARG A 540 -22.11 -6.52 5.87
C ARG A 540 -20.67 -6.02 5.91
N PRO A 541 -19.91 -6.35 6.96
CA PRO A 541 -18.57 -5.80 7.15
C PRO A 541 -17.65 -6.09 5.96
N LYS A 542 -17.14 -5.02 5.36
CA LYS A 542 -16.20 -5.06 4.25
C LYS A 542 -14.83 -4.53 4.64
N TYR A 543 -14.80 -3.51 5.47
CA TYR A 543 -13.58 -2.86 5.93
C TYR A 543 -13.59 -2.66 7.43
N SER A 544 -12.46 -2.89 8.06
CA SER A 544 -12.15 -2.53 9.43
C SER A 544 -11.09 -1.43 9.45
N CYS A 545 -11.21 -0.52 10.41
CA CYS A 545 -10.30 0.62 10.52
C CYS A 545 -9.98 0.90 11.98
N ILE A 546 -8.74 1.31 12.26
CA ILE A 546 -8.33 1.84 13.55
C ILE A 546 -7.63 3.18 13.34
N VAL A 547 -7.94 4.12 14.22
CA VAL A 547 -7.25 5.41 14.33
C VAL A 547 -6.76 5.58 15.76
N VAL A 548 -5.51 5.97 15.91
CA VAL A 548 -4.89 6.26 17.21
C VAL A 548 -4.16 7.59 17.14
N VAL A 549 -4.49 8.48 18.06
CA VAL A 549 -3.89 9.82 18.20
C VAL A 549 -3.26 9.95 19.58
N TYR A 550 -1.98 10.29 19.63
CA TYR A 550 -1.21 10.37 20.86
C TYR A 550 -1.00 11.82 21.28
N ALA A 551 -1.22 12.05 22.57
CA ALA A 551 -1.00 13.33 23.25
C ALA A 551 -1.69 14.51 22.56
N PRO A 552 -3.00 14.46 22.25
CA PRO A 552 -3.73 15.64 21.86
C PRO A 552 -3.69 16.66 23.01
N SER A 553 -3.45 17.95 22.73
CA SER A 553 -3.12 18.93 23.74
C SER A 553 -4.07 20.15 23.82
N ASN A 554 -5.07 20.22 22.93
CA ASN A 554 -6.06 21.32 22.92
C ASN A 554 -7.30 20.98 23.77
N ASP A 555 -7.11 20.56 25.02
CA ASP A 555 -8.13 20.27 26.04
C ASP A 555 -9.16 19.20 25.68
N VAL A 556 -9.00 18.52 24.54
CA VAL A 556 -9.86 17.45 24.06
C VAL A 556 -9.04 16.18 23.79
N TYR A 557 -9.34 15.10 24.50
CA TYR A 557 -8.59 13.86 24.43
C TYR A 557 -9.46 12.58 24.29
N TYR A 558 -10.76 12.74 24.11
CA TYR A 558 -11.66 11.59 23.98
C TYR A 558 -11.60 11.01 22.56
N GLY A 559 -11.54 9.66 22.46
CA GLY A 559 -11.50 8.95 21.18
C GLY A 559 -12.66 9.26 20.24
N GLY A 560 -13.87 9.49 20.78
CA GLY A 560 -15.05 9.90 20.01
C GLY A 560 -14.91 11.27 19.34
N THR A 561 -14.14 12.18 19.92
CA THR A 561 -13.96 13.54 19.39
C THR A 561 -12.70 13.67 18.53
N VAL A 562 -11.63 12.95 18.88
CA VAL A 562 -10.32 13.11 18.25
C VAL A 562 -10.09 12.08 17.14
N ALA A 563 -10.39 10.79 17.39
CA ALA A 563 -10.07 9.69 16.47
C ALA A 563 -11.25 9.30 15.56
N ALA A 564 -12.48 9.33 16.07
CA ALA A 564 -13.66 8.95 15.30
C ALA A 564 -13.91 9.81 14.04
N PRO A 565 -13.65 11.14 14.01
CA PRO A 565 -13.78 11.93 12.79
C PRO A 565 -12.81 11.49 11.69
N VAL A 566 -11.56 11.12 12.04
CA VAL A 566 -10.59 10.58 11.05
C VAL A 566 -11.10 9.26 10.47
N PHE A 567 -11.60 8.37 11.33
CA PHE A 567 -12.24 7.13 10.90
C PHE A 567 -13.39 7.41 9.93
N LYS A 568 -14.24 8.40 10.23
CA LYS A 568 -15.35 8.80 9.39
C LYS A 568 -14.90 9.28 8.01
N ASP A 569 -13.93 10.17 7.94
CA ASP A 569 -13.40 10.70 6.67
C ASP A 569 -12.88 9.54 5.76
N ILE A 570 -12.16 8.58 6.34
CA ILE A 570 -11.68 7.39 5.63
C ILE A 570 -12.86 6.52 5.16
N ALA A 571 -13.81 6.24 6.04
CA ALA A 571 -14.97 5.41 5.74
C ALA A 571 -15.88 6.04 4.69
N ASP A 572 -16.11 7.35 4.76
CA ASP A 572 -16.91 8.10 3.78
C ASP A 572 -16.25 8.06 2.39
N LYS A 573 -14.91 8.19 2.32
CA LYS A 573 -14.17 8.07 1.06
C LYS A 573 -14.33 6.68 0.45
N VAL A 574 -14.12 5.64 1.26
CA VAL A 574 -14.28 4.25 0.80
C VAL A 574 -15.71 4.01 0.33
N TYR A 575 -16.71 4.43 1.12
CA TYR A 575 -18.11 4.26 0.77
C TYR A 575 -18.48 5.00 -0.52
N SER A 576 -17.97 6.22 -0.72
CA SER A 576 -18.26 7.02 -1.92
C SER A 576 -17.61 6.48 -3.19
N THR A 577 -16.46 5.79 -3.08
CA THR A 577 -15.70 5.29 -4.24
C THR A 577 -15.98 3.84 -4.59
N ARG A 578 -16.57 3.06 -3.67
CA ARG A 578 -16.88 1.64 -3.86
C ARG A 578 -18.36 1.44 -4.15
N LEU A 579 -18.71 1.30 -5.44
CA LEU A 579 -20.08 1.10 -5.89
C LEU A 579 -20.74 -0.15 -5.31
N ASP A 580 -19.95 -1.21 -5.04
CA ASP A 580 -20.42 -2.44 -4.40
C ASP A 580 -20.90 -2.26 -2.95
N LEU A 581 -20.49 -1.17 -2.30
CA LEU A 581 -21.01 -0.77 -0.99
C LEU A 581 -22.31 0.04 -1.08
N GLN A 582 -22.44 0.85 -2.16
CA GLN A 582 -23.59 1.74 -2.37
C GLN A 582 -24.80 1.01 -2.96
N VAL A 583 -24.54 0.01 -3.77
CA VAL A 583 -25.58 -0.84 -4.32
C VAL A 583 -25.97 -1.83 -3.24
N ASP A 584 -26.95 -1.46 -2.42
CA ASP A 584 -27.83 -2.48 -1.87
C ASP A 584 -28.68 -2.99 -3.07
N PRO A 585 -28.35 -4.17 -3.66
CA PRO A 585 -29.24 -4.73 -4.65
C PRO A 585 -30.49 -5.12 -3.88
N LEU A 586 -31.43 -4.20 -3.83
CA LEU A 586 -32.74 -4.42 -3.27
C LEU A 586 -32.72 -4.71 -1.74
N LYS A 587 -32.57 -3.69 -0.88
CA LYS A 587 -33.51 -3.64 0.21
C LYS A 587 -34.89 -3.68 -0.47
N LYS A 588 -35.46 -4.86 -0.59
CA LYS A 588 -36.90 -5.01 -0.55
C LYS A 588 -37.33 -4.31 0.74
N ASP A 589 -37.67 -3.04 0.68
CA ASP A 589 -38.74 -2.55 1.51
C ASP A 589 -39.88 -3.51 1.17
N SER A 590 -40.10 -4.46 2.05
CA SER A 590 -41.14 -5.48 1.90
C SER A 590 -42.56 -4.86 1.88
N THR A 591 -42.65 -3.54 1.79
CA THR A 591 -43.87 -2.73 1.71
C THR A 591 -43.95 -1.79 0.51
N ALA A 592 -42.86 -1.48 -0.20
CA ALA A 592 -42.94 -0.72 -1.42
C ALA A 592 -43.07 -1.67 -2.61
N VAL A 593 -44.27 -1.86 -3.10
CA VAL A 593 -44.54 -2.49 -4.41
C VAL A 593 -43.94 -1.54 -5.48
N LEU A 594 -42.70 -1.77 -5.89
CA LEU A 594 -42.15 -1.05 -7.02
C LEU A 594 -42.97 -1.40 -8.26
N PRO A 595 -43.44 -0.42 -9.03
CA PRO A 595 -44.18 -0.69 -10.24
C PRO A 595 -43.30 -1.50 -11.20
N LEU A 596 -43.82 -2.63 -11.65
CA LEU A 596 -43.11 -3.48 -12.61
C LEU A 596 -42.81 -2.69 -13.91
N PRO A 597 -41.61 -2.87 -14.49
CA PRO A 597 -41.26 -2.15 -15.70
C PRO A 597 -42.18 -2.49 -16.86
N LEU A 598 -42.48 -1.51 -17.71
CA LEU A 598 -43.23 -1.71 -18.95
C LEU A 598 -42.40 -2.57 -19.92
N ALA A 599 -42.83 -3.80 -20.15
CA ALA A 599 -42.19 -4.67 -21.14
C ALA A 599 -42.66 -4.28 -22.58
N LYS A 600 -41.77 -4.45 -23.58
CA LYS A 600 -42.14 -4.24 -24.98
C LYS A 600 -42.95 -5.44 -25.48
N ALA A 601 -43.90 -5.18 -26.40
CA ALA A 601 -44.48 -6.23 -27.21
C ALA A 601 -43.44 -6.81 -28.17
N GLY A 602 -43.48 -8.12 -28.45
CA GLY A 602 -42.48 -8.75 -29.31
C GLY A 602 -42.68 -10.25 -29.44
N TYR A 603 -41.61 -10.95 -29.89
CA TYR A 603 -41.59 -12.39 -30.00
C TYR A 603 -41.63 -13.02 -28.58
N ARG A 604 -42.59 -13.93 -28.38
CA ARG A 604 -42.89 -14.46 -27.03
C ARG A 604 -41.66 -15.03 -26.31
N GLN A 605 -40.85 -15.84 -27.00
CA GLN A 605 -39.70 -16.48 -26.36
C GLN A 605 -38.65 -15.48 -25.88
N ASP A 606 -38.40 -14.42 -26.63
CA ASP A 606 -37.45 -13.38 -26.28
C ASP A 606 -37.94 -12.56 -25.09
N VAL A 607 -39.21 -12.17 -25.10
CA VAL A 607 -39.84 -11.46 -23.97
C VAL A 607 -39.81 -12.32 -22.72
N GLN A 608 -40.13 -13.61 -22.81
CA GLN A 608 -40.06 -14.54 -21.69
C GLN A 608 -38.64 -14.72 -21.17
N HIS A 609 -37.65 -14.83 -22.10
CA HIS A 609 -36.25 -14.94 -21.69
C HIS A 609 -35.80 -13.73 -20.90
N VAL A 610 -36.11 -12.53 -21.33
CA VAL A 610 -35.77 -11.28 -20.63
C VAL A 610 -36.45 -11.22 -19.26
N LEU A 611 -37.77 -11.50 -19.18
CA LEU A 611 -38.49 -11.47 -17.90
C LEU A 611 -37.97 -12.51 -16.90
N LYS A 612 -37.62 -13.71 -17.40
CA LYS A 612 -37.00 -14.77 -16.58
C LYS A 612 -35.63 -14.40 -16.08
N THR A 613 -34.79 -13.83 -16.94
CA THR A 613 -33.42 -13.38 -16.58
C THR A 613 -33.47 -12.27 -15.52
N LEU A 614 -34.44 -11.36 -15.63
CA LEU A 614 -34.67 -10.30 -14.65
C LEU A 614 -35.46 -10.76 -13.40
N SER A 615 -35.81 -12.04 -13.31
CA SER A 615 -36.63 -12.61 -12.23
C SER A 615 -37.94 -11.86 -11.98
N LEU A 616 -38.57 -11.33 -13.04
CA LEU A 616 -39.84 -10.60 -12.97
C LEU A 616 -41.02 -11.59 -13.10
N PRO A 617 -42.07 -11.48 -12.26
CA PRO A 617 -43.23 -12.34 -12.37
C PRO A 617 -44.02 -12.02 -13.65
N TYR A 618 -44.39 -13.06 -14.41
CA TYR A 618 -45.15 -12.90 -15.64
C TYR A 618 -46.12 -14.08 -15.86
N ALA A 619 -47.23 -13.75 -16.56
CA ALA A 619 -48.18 -14.75 -17.06
C ALA A 619 -48.21 -14.69 -18.60
N TYR A 620 -48.30 -15.88 -19.25
CA TYR A 620 -48.26 -15.98 -20.70
C TYR A 620 -49.21 -17.07 -21.23
N PRO A 621 -49.72 -16.90 -22.47
CA PRO A 621 -50.51 -17.91 -23.17
C PRO A 621 -49.61 -18.96 -23.81
N GLU A 622 -49.98 -20.23 -23.70
CA GLU A 622 -49.16 -21.35 -24.23
C GLU A 622 -48.97 -21.34 -25.74
N ASN A 623 -49.94 -20.83 -26.51
CA ASN A 623 -50.01 -20.98 -27.97
C ASN A 623 -49.90 -19.66 -28.74
N ALA A 624 -49.05 -18.73 -28.35
CA ALA A 624 -48.85 -17.47 -29.05
C ALA A 624 -47.40 -17.30 -29.51
N THR A 625 -47.18 -16.95 -30.77
CA THR A 625 -45.88 -16.60 -31.35
C THR A 625 -45.49 -15.16 -31.01
N TRP A 626 -46.42 -14.23 -31.15
CA TRP A 626 -46.28 -12.82 -30.85
C TRP A 626 -47.18 -12.41 -29.69
N VAL A 627 -46.66 -11.58 -28.82
CA VAL A 627 -47.38 -11.13 -27.63
C VAL A 627 -47.33 -9.61 -27.46
N SER A 628 -48.36 -9.05 -26.89
CA SER A 628 -48.35 -7.73 -26.26
C SER A 628 -48.14 -7.90 -24.75
N SER A 629 -47.53 -6.91 -24.14
CA SER A 629 -47.36 -6.88 -22.71
C SER A 629 -48.21 -5.77 -22.09
N ALA A 630 -48.79 -6.09 -20.95
CA ALA A 630 -49.42 -5.12 -20.05
C ALA A 630 -48.85 -5.39 -18.65
N THR A 631 -48.56 -4.35 -17.90
CA THR A 631 -48.03 -4.48 -16.53
C THR A 631 -49.15 -4.19 -15.58
N ASP A 632 -49.40 -5.13 -14.68
CA ASP A 632 -50.22 -4.99 -13.50
C ASP A 632 -49.31 -4.79 -12.27
N GLU A 633 -49.84 -4.38 -11.14
CA GLU A 633 -49.07 -4.17 -9.89
C GLU A 633 -48.28 -5.40 -9.44
N ARG A 634 -48.67 -6.61 -9.85
CA ARG A 634 -48.12 -7.89 -9.37
C ARG A 634 -47.36 -8.71 -10.43
N LEU A 635 -47.66 -8.52 -11.73
CA LEU A 635 -47.07 -9.33 -12.80
C LEU A 635 -47.16 -8.66 -14.15
N VAL A 636 -46.27 -9.08 -15.06
CA VAL A 636 -46.32 -8.71 -16.48
C VAL A 636 -47.24 -9.70 -17.20
N LYS A 637 -48.37 -9.26 -17.69
CA LYS A 637 -49.36 -10.08 -18.43
C LYS A 637 -49.07 -10.04 -19.92
N LEU A 638 -48.73 -11.19 -20.51
CA LEU A 638 -48.51 -11.34 -21.94
C LEU A 638 -49.81 -11.82 -22.58
N THR A 639 -50.32 -11.07 -23.57
CA THR A 639 -51.53 -11.43 -24.32
C THR A 639 -51.20 -11.77 -25.77
N PRO A 640 -51.88 -12.79 -26.39
CA PRO A 640 -51.63 -13.21 -27.75
C PRO A 640 -51.91 -12.10 -28.75
N ARG A 641 -51.08 -12.01 -29.79
CA ARG A 641 -51.33 -11.22 -30.98
C ARG A 641 -51.47 -12.14 -32.18
N PRO A 642 -52.67 -12.62 -32.51
CA PRO A 642 -52.87 -13.46 -33.66
C PRO A 642 -52.69 -12.64 -34.94
N ASN A 643 -51.86 -13.11 -35.88
CA ASN A 643 -51.82 -12.63 -37.25
C ASN A 643 -52.76 -13.45 -38.09
N LYS A 644 -53.70 -12.77 -38.81
CA LYS A 644 -54.52 -13.43 -39.85
C LYS A 644 -53.89 -13.16 -41.19
N PRO A 645 -53.53 -14.17 -42.00
CA PRO A 645 -52.99 -13.97 -43.34
C PRO A 645 -53.87 -13.05 -44.17
N GLY A 646 -53.25 -12.13 -44.91
CA GLY A 646 -53.95 -11.16 -45.78
C GLY A 646 -54.55 -9.97 -45.03
N THR A 647 -54.27 -9.79 -43.75
CA THR A 647 -54.67 -8.60 -42.99
C THR A 647 -53.50 -7.93 -42.31
N ALA A 648 -53.54 -6.60 -42.19
CA ALA A 648 -52.47 -5.83 -41.56
C ALA A 648 -52.24 -6.26 -40.09
N PRO A 649 -51.02 -6.73 -39.74
CA PRO A 649 -50.70 -7.08 -38.39
C PRO A 649 -50.74 -5.89 -37.44
N ASN A 650 -51.07 -6.13 -36.18
CA ASN A 650 -50.98 -5.12 -35.14
C ASN A 650 -49.54 -5.08 -34.56
N VAL A 651 -48.76 -4.07 -34.93
CA VAL A 651 -47.38 -3.89 -34.46
C VAL A 651 -47.22 -2.79 -33.41
N MET A 652 -48.32 -2.26 -32.87
CA MET A 652 -48.30 -1.23 -31.81
C MET A 652 -47.56 -1.72 -30.55
N GLY A 653 -46.63 -0.93 -30.02
CA GLY A 653 -45.83 -1.25 -28.84
C GLY A 653 -44.65 -2.20 -29.09
N MET A 654 -44.44 -2.67 -30.33
CA MET A 654 -43.29 -3.48 -30.72
C MET A 654 -42.03 -2.62 -30.90
N GLY A 655 -40.86 -3.22 -30.73
CA GLY A 655 -39.60 -2.65 -31.21
C GLY A 655 -39.54 -2.63 -32.73
N LEU A 656 -38.76 -1.73 -33.33
CA LEU A 656 -38.67 -1.58 -34.80
C LEU A 656 -38.33 -2.90 -35.48
N ARG A 657 -37.36 -3.67 -34.99
CA ARG A 657 -36.93 -4.94 -35.60
C ARG A 657 -38.09 -5.94 -35.72
N ASP A 658 -38.82 -6.11 -34.63
CA ASP A 658 -39.93 -7.06 -34.57
C ASP A 658 -41.10 -6.60 -35.46
N ALA A 659 -41.37 -5.28 -35.46
CA ALA A 659 -42.40 -4.70 -36.28
C ALA A 659 -42.10 -4.86 -37.81
N LEU A 660 -40.86 -4.60 -38.24
CA LEU A 660 -40.40 -4.82 -39.58
C LEU A 660 -40.54 -6.29 -39.97
N PHE A 661 -40.05 -7.21 -39.15
CA PHE A 661 -40.12 -8.64 -39.41
C PHE A 661 -41.58 -9.11 -39.67
N VAL A 662 -42.49 -8.66 -38.81
CA VAL A 662 -43.90 -9.06 -38.90
C VAL A 662 -44.56 -8.50 -40.15
N LEU A 663 -44.32 -7.24 -40.51
CA LEU A 663 -44.94 -6.57 -41.65
C LEU A 663 -44.35 -6.96 -43.02
N GLU A 664 -43.03 -7.12 -43.09
CA GLU A 664 -42.33 -7.54 -44.30
C GLU A 664 -42.65 -9.00 -44.67
N ASN A 665 -42.84 -9.89 -43.68
CA ASN A 665 -43.29 -11.24 -43.93
C ASN A 665 -44.71 -11.33 -44.49
N GLU A 666 -45.56 -10.33 -44.22
CA GLU A 666 -46.87 -10.20 -44.87
C GLU A 666 -46.78 -9.48 -46.25
N GLY A 667 -45.55 -9.14 -46.66
CA GLY A 667 -45.26 -8.55 -47.98
C GLY A 667 -45.52 -7.05 -48.05
N LEU A 668 -45.57 -6.32 -46.97
CA LEU A 668 -45.75 -4.88 -46.90
C LEU A 668 -44.44 -4.12 -47.08
N ASN A 669 -44.47 -2.99 -47.74
CA ASN A 669 -43.35 -2.04 -47.84
C ASN A 669 -43.40 -1.06 -46.67
N VAL A 670 -42.43 -1.16 -45.74
CA VAL A 670 -42.45 -0.41 -44.50
C VAL A 670 -41.60 0.86 -44.60
N SER A 671 -42.17 2.00 -44.23
CA SER A 671 -41.45 3.25 -44.00
C SER A 671 -41.53 3.65 -42.53
N VAL A 672 -40.46 4.22 -42.01
CA VAL A 672 -40.29 4.45 -40.55
C VAL A 672 -40.00 5.92 -40.27
N ALA A 673 -40.67 6.48 -39.27
CA ALA A 673 -40.39 7.80 -38.72
C ALA A 673 -40.24 7.74 -37.18
N GLY A 674 -39.16 8.32 -36.66
CA GLY A 674 -38.88 8.36 -35.23
C GLY A 674 -37.97 7.23 -34.72
N LYS A 675 -37.83 7.10 -33.39
CA LYS A 675 -36.98 6.10 -32.69
C LYS A 675 -37.74 5.55 -31.49
N GLY A 676 -37.48 4.30 -31.12
CA GLY A 676 -38.06 3.66 -29.92
C GLY A 676 -39.03 2.54 -30.24
N LYS A 677 -40.22 2.56 -29.68
CA LYS A 677 -41.32 1.60 -29.92
C LYS A 677 -42.36 2.17 -30.90
N VAL A 678 -43.03 1.28 -31.60
CA VAL A 678 -44.11 1.68 -32.53
C VAL A 678 -45.31 2.26 -31.75
N THR A 679 -45.60 3.52 -31.99
CA THR A 679 -46.74 4.25 -31.39
C THR A 679 -47.86 4.53 -32.41
N GLY A 680 -47.59 4.29 -33.69
CA GLY A 680 -48.59 4.46 -34.76
C GLY A 680 -48.27 3.64 -36.01
N GLN A 681 -49.29 3.12 -36.68
CA GLN A 681 -49.22 2.48 -37.99
C GLN A 681 -50.30 3.07 -38.91
N SER A 682 -49.94 3.37 -40.16
CA SER A 682 -50.82 4.05 -41.11
C SER A 682 -51.96 3.18 -41.63
N ILE A 683 -51.77 1.86 -41.71
CA ILE A 683 -52.82 0.89 -42.01
C ILE A 683 -53.37 0.33 -40.70
N LYS A 684 -54.66 0.44 -40.50
CA LYS A 684 -55.31 -0.07 -39.26
C LYS A 684 -55.16 -1.59 -39.16
N ALA A 685 -54.76 -2.06 -37.97
CA ALA A 685 -54.63 -3.49 -37.71
C ALA A 685 -55.95 -4.25 -38.04
N GLY A 686 -55.81 -5.38 -38.72
CA GLY A 686 -56.94 -6.20 -39.20
C GLY A 686 -57.55 -5.76 -40.52
N SER A 687 -57.13 -4.64 -41.14
CA SER A 687 -57.59 -4.24 -42.52
C SER A 687 -56.98 -5.18 -43.55
N ALA A 688 -57.74 -5.47 -44.60
CA ALA A 688 -57.23 -6.25 -45.75
C ALA A 688 -56.07 -5.56 -46.43
N ILE A 689 -55.02 -6.31 -46.77
CA ILE A 689 -53.76 -5.84 -47.36
C ILE A 689 -53.45 -6.65 -48.61
N ARG A 690 -52.71 -6.04 -49.57
CA ARG A 690 -52.14 -6.72 -50.74
C ARG A 690 -50.61 -6.67 -50.61
N LYS A 691 -49.95 -7.69 -51.15
CA LYS A 691 -48.50 -7.72 -51.23
C LYS A 691 -47.99 -6.50 -52.01
N GLY A 692 -47.08 -5.73 -51.39
CA GLY A 692 -46.55 -4.49 -51.93
C GLY A 692 -47.20 -3.20 -51.39
N ASP A 693 -48.27 -3.28 -50.59
CA ASP A 693 -48.86 -2.10 -49.96
C ASP A 693 -47.86 -1.40 -49.04
N ALA A 694 -47.88 -0.04 -49.09
CA ALA A 694 -47.00 0.78 -48.27
C ALA A 694 -47.59 1.08 -46.89
N ILE A 695 -46.87 0.77 -45.84
CA ILE A 695 -47.24 1.09 -44.45
C ILE A 695 -46.19 2.00 -43.81
N LYS A 696 -46.64 3.06 -43.14
CA LYS A 696 -45.79 3.97 -42.39
C LYS A 696 -45.91 3.70 -40.89
N LEU A 697 -44.75 3.52 -40.23
CA LEU A 697 -44.67 3.39 -38.78
C LEU A 697 -44.16 4.69 -38.15
N VAL A 698 -44.79 5.06 -37.04
CA VAL A 698 -44.35 6.15 -36.19
C VAL A 698 -43.83 5.54 -34.89
N LEU A 699 -42.58 5.88 -34.52
CA LEU A 699 -41.95 5.41 -33.30
C LEU A 699 -41.74 6.57 -32.35
N ASN A 700 -41.87 6.28 -31.04
CA ASN A 700 -41.56 7.19 -29.96
C ASN A 700 -40.86 6.42 -28.80
N GLN A 701 -40.03 7.13 -28.02
CA GLN A 701 -39.36 6.54 -26.85
C GLN A 701 -40.29 6.15 -25.73
#